data_afcf493da2de628016993e1ff303180a
#
_entry.id   afcf493da2de628016993e1ff303180a
#
_cell.length_a   1.000
_cell.length_b   1.000
_cell.length_c   1.000
_cell.angle_alpha   90.00
_cell.angle_beta   90.00
_cell.angle_gamma   90.00
#
_symmetry.space_group_name_H-M   'P 1'
#
loop_
_entity.id
_entity.type
_entity.pdbx_description
1 polymer ?
#
loop_
_entity_poly.entity_id
_entity_poly.type
_entity_poly.pdbx_seq_one_letter_code
_entity_poly.pdbx_strand_id
1 'polypeptide(L)'
;MAPSLLPRRALVPAFVPVLCLGLVLGAATSASAADLVDPVTGGVVQGLESDAVVSVAAGSAPQFVTVPVADGVVPTRVIASLAPLEPLTGTLSVIVSGRVVQTLDAATATAIDAPVQASDVVDGVLAVGVQLGGSGDSAGALCEVGSEVLSVSGLGVVVDGTPTAPTTVGDFFPDAVTGVSIVVPDGADDALRAAGLSAAASLASRYSSGTAITVSEESATEGRPALDAAQGRIVRFAAGDGDVVSAIGDAGGVPELTLTGAEADLAAAGAALGSEYAGLASSATTTGLAQKVVPSSSLDHTLADFGTERIALGSTGASTSYTTITQSAFGGPVSSVEVDLVGTHSAVPEGITATANVYWNDFLIGSTVLGQDTDVAMTLPVPTGQLSASNGLSVTLSAVRESDGACIGSADSVPIEFFVDGAGSSVTGVRGESAAPGFGRFPQAFGGELAVAFGGSASGADALRSAGDLVTALQRVDADPLAVSVVGVDDFLDSDRSGVVVGAGTDEAEALRTPLRLASFTAIDASRLSYGVGTEAPYAALEAFTTDGREIVLLGGWSADGDATASSGLQSSIAGWAAEEGWTSLSGNLAVSGSAEADPVLIDSNEITPQDEVKDDYSSYAIWFVIAVVVIGLLILLGWLARRRRSRKVAAYVDAQERAAGEPAAVDPDSAATPASAPAAEGDHPAARHSSTD
;
A
#
# COMPACT_ATOMS: atom_id res chain seq x y z
N MET A 1 -21.39 -68.47 -20.59
CA MET A 1 -22.38 -67.47 -21.02
C MET A 1 -21.82 -66.11 -20.64
N ALA A 2 -21.23 -65.44 -21.59
CA ALA A 2 -20.64 -64.10 -21.42
C ALA A 2 -21.55 -63.06 -22.06
N PRO A 3 -21.72 -61.87 -21.45
CA PRO A 3 -22.26 -60.76 -22.17
C PRO A 3 -21.13 -59.80 -22.64
N SER A 4 -21.33 -59.36 -23.84
CA SER A 4 -20.55 -58.56 -24.70
C SER A 4 -20.33 -57.11 -24.14
N LEU A 5 -19.07 -56.63 -24.19
CA LEU A 5 -18.65 -55.26 -23.96
C LEU A 5 -18.74 -54.45 -25.26
N LEU A 6 -19.49 -53.36 -25.26
CA LEU A 6 -19.50 -52.31 -26.27
C LEU A 6 -18.46 -51.22 -25.90
N PRO A 7 -17.72 -50.68 -26.86
CA PRO A 7 -16.68 -49.65 -26.54
C PRO A 7 -17.28 -48.28 -26.40
N ARG A 8 -16.98 -47.63 -25.28
CA ARG A 8 -17.19 -46.19 -25.06
C ARG A 8 -16.22 -45.39 -25.94
N ARG A 9 -16.74 -44.58 -26.81
CA ARG A 9 -16.00 -43.54 -27.53
C ARG A 9 -15.56 -42.44 -26.54
N ALA A 10 -14.25 -42.26 -26.42
CA ALA A 10 -13.63 -41.16 -25.74
C ALA A 10 -13.77 -39.87 -26.57
N LEU A 11 -14.46 -38.88 -26.05
CA LEU A 11 -14.39 -37.50 -26.54
C LEU A 11 -13.08 -36.86 -26.01
N VAL A 12 -12.21 -36.53 -26.93
CA VAL A 12 -11.02 -35.73 -26.68
C VAL A 12 -11.44 -34.25 -26.64
N PRO A 13 -11.26 -33.50 -25.55
CA PRO A 13 -11.41 -32.07 -25.59
C PRO A 13 -10.18 -31.45 -26.23
N ALA A 14 -10.38 -30.65 -27.27
CA ALA A 14 -9.37 -29.83 -27.90
C ALA A 14 -8.96 -28.75 -26.91
N PHE A 15 -7.73 -28.80 -26.43
CA PHE A 15 -7.08 -27.73 -25.69
C PHE A 15 -6.76 -26.57 -26.65
N VAL A 16 -7.45 -25.45 -26.49
CA VAL A 16 -7.06 -24.16 -27.03
C VAL A 16 -6.10 -23.56 -25.99
N PRO A 17 -4.83 -23.25 -26.33
CA PRO A 17 -3.98 -22.50 -25.43
C PRO A 17 -4.45 -21.05 -25.45
N VAL A 18 -5.15 -20.61 -24.41
CA VAL A 18 -5.32 -19.21 -24.08
C VAL A 18 -3.96 -18.73 -23.57
N LEU A 19 -3.32 -17.90 -24.38
CA LEU A 19 -2.13 -17.16 -24.01
C LEU A 19 -2.57 -16.11 -22.95
N CYS A 20 -2.50 -16.48 -21.66
CA CYS A 20 -2.56 -15.51 -20.58
C CYS A 20 -1.23 -14.74 -20.62
N LEU A 21 -1.24 -13.54 -21.16
CA LEU A 21 -0.26 -12.51 -20.84
C LEU A 21 -0.48 -12.18 -19.36
N GLY A 22 0.20 -12.88 -18.47
CA GLY A 22 0.35 -12.48 -17.08
C GLY A 22 1.19 -11.21 -17.05
N LEU A 23 0.59 -10.07 -16.76
CA LEU A 23 1.29 -8.97 -16.14
C LEU A 23 1.84 -9.53 -14.81
N VAL A 24 3.10 -9.86 -14.80
CA VAL A 24 3.86 -10.01 -13.56
C VAL A 24 4.09 -8.58 -13.09
N LEU A 25 3.15 -8.03 -12.33
CA LEU A 25 3.46 -7.03 -11.34
C LEU A 25 4.41 -7.75 -10.38
N GLY A 26 5.69 -7.46 -10.49
CA GLY A 26 6.67 -7.89 -9.51
C GLY A 26 6.22 -7.28 -8.18
N ALA A 27 5.66 -8.12 -7.31
CA ALA A 27 5.62 -7.81 -5.91
C ALA A 27 7.08 -7.60 -5.51
N ALA A 28 7.46 -6.35 -5.25
CA ALA A 28 8.65 -6.07 -4.49
C ALA A 28 8.42 -6.78 -3.14
N THR A 29 9.08 -7.90 -2.93
CA THR A 29 9.10 -8.53 -1.61
C THR A 29 9.84 -7.55 -0.73
N SER A 30 9.11 -6.87 0.16
CA SER A 30 9.69 -6.07 1.21
C SER A 30 10.64 -6.97 2.00
N ALA A 31 11.89 -6.55 2.06
CA ALA A 31 12.88 -7.22 2.88
C ALA A 31 12.46 -7.03 4.35
N SER A 32 12.05 -8.10 5.00
CA SER A 32 11.79 -8.08 6.43
C SER A 32 13.09 -7.80 7.19
N ALA A 33 13.01 -7.29 8.41
CA ALA A 33 14.17 -7.01 9.27
C ALA A 33 15.14 -8.23 9.43
N ALA A 34 14.73 -9.42 8.99
CA ALA A 34 15.59 -10.62 8.92
C ALA A 34 16.63 -10.57 7.79
N ASP A 35 16.49 -9.67 6.81
CA ASP A 35 17.38 -9.57 5.64
C ASP A 35 18.57 -8.63 5.85
N LEU A 36 18.76 -8.09 7.05
CA LEU A 36 19.94 -7.29 7.43
C LEU A 36 21.22 -8.10 7.63
N VAL A 37 21.20 -9.36 7.24
CA VAL A 37 22.38 -10.24 7.23
C VAL A 37 22.81 -10.47 5.79
N ASP A 38 24.08 -10.15 5.49
CA ASP A 38 24.66 -10.44 4.18
C ASP A 38 24.51 -11.94 3.84
N PRO A 39 23.76 -12.32 2.79
CA PRO A 39 23.51 -13.72 2.44
C PRO A 39 24.80 -14.47 2.03
N VAL A 40 25.90 -13.75 1.71
CA VAL A 40 27.16 -14.31 1.25
C VAL A 40 28.12 -14.55 2.41
N THR A 41 28.23 -13.62 3.35
CA THR A 41 29.23 -13.66 4.45
C THR A 41 28.59 -13.84 5.82
N GLY A 42 27.29 -13.65 5.98
CA GLY A 42 26.62 -13.61 7.28
C GLY A 42 26.99 -12.36 8.11
N GLY A 43 27.61 -11.36 7.48
CA GLY A 43 27.96 -10.09 8.11
C GLY A 43 26.76 -9.23 8.42
N VAL A 44 26.88 -8.35 9.40
CA VAL A 44 25.82 -7.38 9.73
C VAL A 44 25.70 -6.36 8.62
N VAL A 45 24.46 -6.07 8.20
CA VAL A 45 24.16 -5.04 7.20
C VAL A 45 23.54 -3.86 7.92
N GLN A 46 24.12 -2.69 7.74
CA GLN A 46 23.51 -1.41 8.12
C GLN A 46 22.89 -0.82 6.86
N GLY A 47 21.57 -0.67 6.84
CA GLY A 47 20.82 -0.32 5.65
C GLY A 47 20.22 1.07 5.72
N LEU A 48 19.98 1.62 4.56
CA LEU A 48 18.88 2.56 4.36
C LEU A 48 17.56 1.80 4.49
N GLU A 49 16.50 2.57 4.59
CA GLU A 49 15.13 2.08 4.56
C GLU A 49 14.99 0.94 3.55
N SER A 50 14.42 -0.16 3.98
CA SER A 50 14.13 -1.30 3.10
C SER A 50 13.26 -0.90 1.90
N ASP A 51 12.50 0.20 2.05
CA ASP A 51 11.56 0.73 1.06
C ASP A 51 12.14 1.90 0.25
N ALA A 52 13.36 2.39 0.58
CA ALA A 52 13.99 3.44 -0.22
C ALA A 52 14.38 2.89 -1.60
N VAL A 53 13.53 3.18 -2.57
CA VAL A 53 13.78 2.87 -3.97
C VAL A 53 14.42 4.09 -4.61
N VAL A 54 15.67 3.93 -5.05
CA VAL A 54 16.38 4.95 -5.82
C VAL A 54 16.15 4.69 -7.29
N SER A 55 15.44 5.60 -7.97
CA SER A 55 15.22 5.52 -9.41
C SER A 55 16.32 6.27 -10.15
N VAL A 56 17.03 5.59 -11.04
CA VAL A 56 18.13 6.15 -11.83
C VAL A 56 17.78 6.09 -13.31
N ALA A 57 17.63 7.25 -13.93
CA ALA A 57 17.38 7.33 -15.37
C ALA A 57 18.70 7.28 -16.16
N ALA A 58 18.67 6.67 -17.35
CA ALA A 58 19.82 6.61 -18.23
C ALA A 58 20.30 8.01 -18.65
N GLY A 59 21.60 8.29 -18.49
CA GLY A 59 22.19 9.58 -18.82
C GLY A 59 21.94 10.69 -17.81
N SER A 60 21.26 10.42 -16.69
CA SER A 60 21.08 11.38 -15.58
C SER A 60 22.37 11.60 -14.79
N ALA A 61 22.38 12.68 -14.01
CA ALA A 61 23.41 12.87 -12.98
C ALA A 61 23.34 11.74 -11.94
N PRO A 62 24.47 11.40 -11.26
CA PRO A 62 24.47 10.41 -10.21
C PRO A 62 23.43 10.77 -9.11
N GLN A 63 22.64 9.78 -8.73
CA GLN A 63 21.75 9.90 -7.56
C GLN A 63 22.52 9.46 -6.33
N PHE A 64 22.63 10.32 -5.32
CA PHE A 64 23.35 10.04 -4.08
C PHE A 64 22.37 9.80 -2.94
N VAL A 65 22.68 8.79 -2.16
CA VAL A 65 22.04 8.47 -0.90
C VAL A 65 23.10 8.34 0.17
N THR A 66 22.77 8.71 1.39
CA THR A 66 23.65 8.57 2.55
C THR A 66 23.19 7.40 3.40
N VAL A 67 24.14 6.52 3.75
CA VAL A 67 23.91 5.39 4.67
C VAL A 67 24.63 5.67 5.97
N PRO A 68 23.94 5.73 7.11
CA PRO A 68 24.59 5.90 8.39
C PRO A 68 25.41 4.67 8.74
N VAL A 69 26.62 4.89 9.32
CA VAL A 69 27.53 3.84 9.76
C VAL A 69 27.80 4.02 11.25
N ALA A 70 27.47 3.03 12.06
CA ALA A 70 27.63 3.11 13.50
C ALA A 70 29.11 3.21 13.91
N ASP A 71 29.36 3.88 15.03
CA ASP A 71 30.70 3.96 15.61
C ASP A 71 31.21 2.59 16.05
N GLY A 72 32.50 2.32 15.81
CA GLY A 72 33.18 1.07 16.20
C GLY A 72 33.11 -0.04 15.14
N VAL A 73 32.38 0.16 14.04
CA VAL A 73 32.36 -0.77 12.89
C VAL A 73 33.15 -0.24 11.71
N VAL A 74 33.54 -1.13 10.81
CA VAL A 74 34.27 -0.80 9.59
C VAL A 74 33.44 -1.27 8.39
N PRO A 75 32.99 -0.37 7.50
CA PRO A 75 32.29 -0.76 6.29
C PRO A 75 33.21 -1.50 5.35
N THR A 76 32.70 -2.56 4.73
CA THR A 76 33.46 -3.43 3.83
C THR A 76 32.89 -3.47 2.42
N ARG A 77 31.56 -3.45 2.30
CA ARG A 77 30.87 -3.51 1.01
C ARG A 77 29.56 -2.72 1.04
N VAL A 78 29.16 -2.17 -0.12
CA VAL A 78 27.80 -1.70 -0.40
C VAL A 78 27.09 -2.79 -1.17
N ILE A 79 25.89 -3.13 -0.74
CA ILE A 79 25.00 -4.09 -1.40
C ILE A 79 23.67 -3.44 -1.76
N ALA A 80 23.07 -3.85 -2.87
CA ALA A 80 21.71 -3.44 -3.25
C ALA A 80 21.14 -4.42 -4.28
N SER A 81 19.82 -4.46 -4.39
CA SER A 81 19.10 -5.18 -5.46
C SER A 81 18.77 -4.23 -6.61
N LEU A 82 18.82 -4.75 -7.83
CA LEU A 82 18.55 -4.00 -9.04
C LEU A 82 17.31 -4.59 -9.74
N ALA A 83 16.33 -3.75 -10.01
CA ALA A 83 15.13 -4.12 -10.74
C ALA A 83 14.96 -3.19 -11.95
N PRO A 84 15.33 -3.63 -13.17
CA PRO A 84 15.07 -2.84 -14.38
C PRO A 84 13.57 -2.87 -14.70
N LEU A 85 12.99 -1.71 -14.97
CA LEU A 85 11.59 -1.59 -15.41
C LEU A 85 11.43 -2.00 -16.88
N GLU A 86 12.51 -1.87 -17.66
CA GLU A 86 12.60 -2.28 -19.07
C GLU A 86 14.01 -2.84 -19.36
N PRO A 87 14.23 -3.53 -20.48
CA PRO A 87 15.57 -3.98 -20.85
C PRO A 87 16.52 -2.78 -20.95
N LEU A 88 17.50 -2.73 -20.06
CA LEU A 88 18.48 -1.66 -19.99
C LEU A 88 19.64 -1.92 -20.94
N THR A 89 20.26 -0.85 -21.40
CA THR A 89 21.54 -0.87 -22.12
C THR A 89 22.52 0.11 -21.47
N GLY A 90 23.80 -0.20 -21.55
CA GLY A 90 24.84 0.68 -21.01
C GLY A 90 25.46 0.20 -19.72
N THR A 91 26.08 1.11 -18.97
CA THR A 91 26.87 0.79 -17.78
C THR A 91 26.28 1.46 -16.53
N LEU A 92 26.16 0.68 -15.47
CA LEU A 92 25.83 1.17 -14.13
C LEU A 92 27.14 1.43 -13.37
N SER A 93 27.32 2.66 -12.91
CA SER A 93 28.46 3.05 -12.07
C SER A 93 28.00 3.24 -10.63
N VAL A 94 28.69 2.58 -9.70
CA VAL A 94 28.54 2.78 -8.26
C VAL A 94 29.64 3.71 -7.78
N ILE A 95 29.27 4.79 -7.13
CA ILE A 95 30.17 5.89 -6.72
C ILE A 95 30.12 5.96 -5.19
N VAL A 96 31.27 5.89 -4.54
CA VAL A 96 31.37 6.06 -3.08
C VAL A 96 32.34 7.20 -2.81
N SER A 97 31.88 8.18 -2.03
CA SER A 97 32.68 9.36 -1.69
C SER A 97 33.37 10.01 -2.90
N GLY A 98 32.61 10.13 -4.03
CA GLY A 98 33.08 10.73 -5.27
C GLY A 98 33.98 9.84 -6.15
N ARG A 99 34.21 8.58 -5.76
CA ARG A 99 35.04 7.61 -6.47
C ARG A 99 34.21 6.46 -7.03
N VAL A 100 34.31 6.16 -8.33
CA VAL A 100 33.69 4.96 -8.91
C VAL A 100 34.37 3.71 -8.33
N VAL A 101 33.61 2.91 -7.59
CA VAL A 101 34.06 1.71 -6.92
C VAL A 101 33.69 0.42 -7.66
N GLN A 102 32.62 0.48 -8.46
CA GLN A 102 32.18 -0.64 -9.28
C GLN A 102 31.54 -0.11 -10.58
N THR A 103 31.71 -0.86 -11.64
CA THR A 103 31.02 -0.65 -12.92
C THR A 103 30.40 -1.98 -13.35
N LEU A 104 29.12 -1.98 -13.65
CA LEU A 104 28.31 -3.15 -14.01
C LEU A 104 27.72 -2.95 -15.41
N ASP A 105 27.48 -4.04 -16.11
CA ASP A 105 26.67 -4.02 -17.34
C ASP A 105 25.17 -3.95 -16.92
N ALA A 106 24.52 -2.85 -17.26
CA ALA A 106 23.13 -2.61 -16.85
C ALA A 106 22.16 -3.64 -17.42
N ALA A 107 22.48 -4.27 -18.57
CA ALA A 107 21.62 -5.29 -19.18
C ALA A 107 21.58 -6.61 -18.41
N THR A 108 22.59 -6.89 -17.58
CA THR A 108 22.76 -8.19 -16.92
C THR A 108 22.90 -8.09 -15.41
N ALA A 109 23.10 -6.89 -14.86
CA ALA A 109 23.28 -6.71 -13.44
C ALA A 109 21.94 -6.87 -12.70
N THR A 110 21.95 -7.71 -11.65
CA THR A 110 20.79 -7.92 -10.78
C THR A 110 21.03 -7.40 -9.35
N ALA A 111 22.29 -7.08 -9.02
CA ALA A 111 22.68 -6.60 -7.71
C ALA A 111 23.94 -5.72 -7.77
N ILE A 112 24.08 -4.85 -6.80
CA ILE A 112 25.33 -4.15 -6.45
C ILE A 112 26.03 -4.96 -5.36
N ASP A 113 27.34 -5.13 -5.48
CA ASP A 113 28.23 -5.66 -4.45
C ASP A 113 29.59 -4.99 -4.64
N ALA A 114 29.73 -3.80 -4.04
CA ALA A 114 30.86 -2.90 -4.28
C ALA A 114 31.74 -2.77 -3.01
N PRO A 115 33.06 -2.90 -3.13
CA PRO A 115 33.97 -2.74 -1.99
C PRO A 115 34.05 -1.28 -1.55
N VAL A 116 34.01 -1.06 -0.23
CA VAL A 116 34.19 0.25 0.41
C VAL A 116 35.30 0.18 1.48
N GLN A 117 35.78 1.33 1.92
CA GLN A 117 36.86 1.46 2.88
C GLN A 117 36.41 2.34 4.05
N ALA A 118 37.01 2.16 5.21
CA ALA A 118 36.74 3.00 6.38
C ALA A 118 36.94 4.50 6.10
N SER A 119 37.86 4.86 5.19
CA SER A 119 38.12 6.25 4.80
C SER A 119 36.99 6.86 3.93
N ASP A 120 36.07 6.04 3.42
CA ASP A 120 34.92 6.52 2.64
C ASP A 120 33.79 7.05 3.53
N VAL A 121 33.81 6.74 4.85
CA VAL A 121 32.88 7.28 5.84
C VAL A 121 33.34 8.67 6.27
N VAL A 122 32.46 9.64 6.16
CA VAL A 122 32.67 11.02 6.56
C VAL A 122 31.54 11.40 7.53
N ASP A 123 31.89 11.87 8.71
CA ASP A 123 30.95 12.28 9.77
C ASP A 123 29.88 11.22 10.10
N GLY A 124 30.31 9.94 10.14
CA GLY A 124 29.43 8.81 10.47
C GLY A 124 28.52 8.36 9.33
N VAL A 125 28.65 8.91 8.13
CA VAL A 125 27.83 8.54 6.97
C VAL A 125 28.67 8.11 5.77
N LEU A 126 28.13 7.18 4.98
CA LEU A 126 28.68 6.75 3.71
C LEU A 126 27.81 7.28 2.57
N ALA A 127 28.36 8.16 1.74
CA ALA A 127 27.65 8.66 0.56
C ALA A 127 27.81 7.67 -0.61
N VAL A 128 26.72 7.07 -1.05
CA VAL A 128 26.64 6.12 -2.16
C VAL A 128 25.91 6.76 -3.31
N GLY A 129 26.57 6.89 -4.46
CA GLY A 129 26.01 7.38 -5.71
C GLY A 129 25.78 6.24 -6.70
N VAL A 130 24.69 6.29 -7.41
CA VAL A 130 24.37 5.36 -8.50
C VAL A 130 24.12 6.17 -9.76
N GLN A 131 24.76 5.80 -10.87
CA GLN A 131 24.62 6.46 -12.15
C GLN A 131 24.47 5.44 -13.28
N LEU A 132 23.41 5.58 -14.07
CA LEU A 132 23.21 4.79 -15.28
C LEU A 132 23.75 5.57 -16.49
N GLY A 133 24.87 5.12 -17.00
CA GLY A 133 25.47 5.67 -18.24
C GLY A 133 24.75 5.11 -19.46
N GLY A 134 24.45 5.98 -20.44
CA GLY A 134 23.94 5.52 -21.73
C GLY A 134 24.97 4.67 -22.49
N SER A 135 24.51 3.81 -23.37
CA SER A 135 25.37 2.96 -24.21
C SER A 135 26.27 3.81 -25.14
N GLY A 136 27.54 3.94 -24.76
CA GLY A 136 28.51 4.80 -25.46
C GLY A 136 28.88 4.40 -26.87
N ASP A 137 28.36 3.31 -27.42
CA ASP A 137 28.76 2.74 -28.70
C ASP A 137 27.74 2.91 -29.86
N SER A 138 26.61 3.58 -29.61
CA SER A 138 25.60 3.77 -30.63
C SER A 138 25.44 5.25 -30.98
N ALA A 139 26.14 5.72 -31.97
CA ALA A 139 25.88 7.04 -32.58
C ALA A 139 24.42 7.24 -33.06
N GLY A 140 23.57 6.23 -32.93
CA GLY A 140 22.14 6.24 -33.19
C GLY A 140 21.24 6.23 -31.94
N ALA A 141 21.76 5.82 -30.80
CA ALA A 141 20.94 5.66 -29.58
C ALA A 141 20.64 6.97 -28.82
N LEU A 142 21.38 8.05 -29.12
CA LEU A 142 21.13 9.37 -28.52
C LEU A 142 19.91 10.10 -29.08
N CYS A 143 19.20 9.51 -30.04
CA CYS A 143 17.94 10.04 -30.56
C CYS A 143 16.73 9.52 -29.80
N GLU A 144 16.86 8.42 -29.12
CA GLU A 144 15.88 7.97 -28.12
C GLU A 144 16.40 8.42 -26.75
N VAL A 145 15.85 9.51 -26.24
CA VAL A 145 16.00 9.85 -24.84
C VAL A 145 15.33 8.70 -24.08
N GLY A 146 16.17 7.80 -23.57
CA GLY A 146 15.67 6.57 -22.98
C GLY A 146 14.79 6.88 -21.80
N SER A 147 13.59 6.35 -21.84
CA SER A 147 12.75 6.12 -20.67
C SER A 147 13.30 4.99 -19.79
N GLU A 148 14.56 4.59 -20.04
CA GLU A 148 15.22 3.53 -19.28
C GLU A 148 15.44 3.98 -17.85
N VAL A 149 14.70 3.38 -16.91
CA VAL A 149 14.81 3.64 -15.49
C VAL A 149 15.19 2.35 -14.76
N LEU A 150 16.21 2.45 -13.93
CA LEU A 150 16.65 1.39 -13.04
C LEU A 150 16.19 1.72 -11.62
N SER A 151 15.49 0.80 -10.99
CA SER A 151 15.18 0.87 -9.57
C SER A 151 16.25 0.14 -8.76
N VAL A 152 16.80 0.83 -7.77
CA VAL A 152 17.76 0.31 -6.78
C VAL A 152 17.05 0.23 -5.45
N SER A 153 16.94 -0.97 -4.89
CA SER A 153 16.27 -1.21 -3.61
C SER A 153 17.17 -2.00 -2.66
N GLY A 154 16.88 -1.96 -1.36
CA GLY A 154 17.63 -2.68 -0.35
C GLY A 154 19.11 -2.22 -0.29
N LEU A 155 19.38 -0.93 -0.48
CA LEU A 155 20.73 -0.40 -0.39
C LEU A 155 21.20 -0.47 1.07
N GLY A 156 22.28 -1.19 1.31
CA GLY A 156 22.86 -1.38 2.62
C GLY A 156 24.40 -1.43 2.60
N VAL A 157 24.98 -1.32 3.78
CA VAL A 157 26.43 -1.39 3.97
C VAL A 157 26.75 -2.59 4.87
N VAL A 158 27.52 -3.52 4.37
CA VAL A 158 28.06 -4.63 5.16
C VAL A 158 29.20 -4.09 6.01
N VAL A 159 29.14 -4.33 7.31
CA VAL A 159 30.13 -3.85 8.29
C VAL A 159 30.77 -5.00 9.04
N ASP A 160 32.07 -4.83 9.39
CA ASP A 160 32.82 -5.69 10.28
C ASP A 160 33.06 -4.97 11.62
N GLY A 161 33.07 -5.72 12.70
CA GLY A 161 33.34 -5.19 14.04
C GLY A 161 32.09 -5.20 14.91
N THR A 162 32.18 -4.55 16.05
CA THR A 162 31.08 -4.44 17.01
C THR A 162 30.81 -2.96 17.26
N PRO A 163 29.57 -2.49 17.10
CA PRO A 163 29.21 -1.11 17.44
C PRO A 163 29.61 -0.77 18.88
N THR A 164 30.03 0.46 19.08
CA THR A 164 30.42 0.95 20.42
C THR A 164 29.18 0.99 21.31
N ALA A 165 29.26 0.38 22.50
CA ALA A 165 28.17 0.43 23.46
C ALA A 165 27.94 1.88 23.94
N PRO A 166 26.67 2.34 24.09
CA PRO A 166 26.37 3.68 24.55
C PRO A 166 26.88 3.91 25.98
N THR A 167 27.45 5.06 26.22
CA THR A 167 27.98 5.48 27.53
C THR A 167 27.20 6.65 28.15
N THR A 168 26.48 7.36 27.33
CA THR A 168 25.60 8.47 27.73
C THR A 168 24.19 8.29 27.18
N VAL A 169 23.20 8.93 27.78
CA VAL A 169 21.81 8.91 27.28
C VAL A 169 21.76 9.47 25.86
N GLY A 170 22.61 10.44 25.52
CA GLY A 170 22.70 10.99 24.17
C GLY A 170 23.21 10.02 23.11
N ASP A 171 24.12 9.09 23.52
CA ASP A 171 24.66 8.07 22.60
C ASP A 171 23.74 6.85 22.47
N PHE A 172 22.62 6.80 23.23
CA PHE A 172 21.80 5.59 23.32
C PHE A 172 21.13 5.24 21.99
N PHE A 173 20.74 6.24 21.24
CA PHE A 173 20.10 6.07 19.93
C PHE A 173 21.05 6.55 18.82
N PRO A 174 21.98 5.70 18.34
CA PRO A 174 22.79 6.03 17.16
C PRO A 174 21.94 6.05 15.89
N ASP A 175 22.50 6.53 14.79
CA ASP A 175 21.78 6.62 13.52
C ASP A 175 21.47 5.26 12.87
N ALA A 176 22.12 4.19 13.30
CA ALA A 176 21.87 2.83 12.82
C ALA A 176 21.49 1.90 13.98
N VAL A 177 20.24 1.48 14.03
CA VAL A 177 19.65 0.54 14.99
C VAL A 177 18.77 -0.45 14.23
N THR A 178 18.94 -1.75 14.50
CA THR A 178 18.16 -2.79 13.82
C THR A 178 16.81 -3.04 14.48
N GLY A 179 16.71 -2.77 15.79
CA GLY A 179 15.45 -2.95 16.49
C GLY A 179 15.40 -2.24 17.84
N VAL A 180 14.23 -1.75 18.19
CA VAL A 180 13.94 -1.16 19.49
C VAL A 180 12.75 -1.88 20.13
N SER A 181 12.95 -2.44 21.32
CA SER A 181 11.90 -3.02 22.13
C SER A 181 11.51 -2.05 23.24
N ILE A 182 10.32 -1.51 23.17
CA ILE A 182 9.73 -0.61 24.18
C ILE A 182 8.91 -1.47 25.14
N VAL A 183 9.27 -1.44 26.43
CA VAL A 183 8.70 -2.31 27.46
C VAL A 183 8.01 -1.46 28.52
N VAL A 184 6.74 -1.75 28.78
CA VAL A 184 5.98 -1.20 29.89
C VAL A 184 5.66 -2.29 30.93
N PRO A 185 5.40 -1.96 32.19
CA PRO A 185 5.01 -2.95 33.21
C PRO A 185 3.76 -3.74 32.81
N ASP A 186 3.64 -4.96 33.33
CA ASP A 186 2.44 -5.77 33.15
C ASP A 186 1.20 -5.07 33.75
N GLY A 187 0.11 -5.05 33.00
CA GLY A 187 -1.12 -4.37 33.41
C GLY A 187 -0.96 -2.85 33.50
N ALA A 188 -0.07 -2.26 32.67
CA ALA A 188 0.13 -0.83 32.57
C ALA A 188 -1.21 -0.08 32.43
N ASP A 189 -1.34 1.02 33.13
CA ASP A 189 -2.46 1.94 33.00
C ASP A 189 -2.33 2.78 31.70
N ASP A 190 -3.31 3.62 31.44
CA ASP A 190 -3.36 4.44 30.23
C ASP A 190 -2.17 5.42 30.11
N ALA A 191 -1.63 5.91 31.24
CA ALA A 191 -0.50 6.81 31.24
C ALA A 191 0.81 6.11 30.83
N LEU A 192 1.04 4.91 31.35
CA LEU A 192 2.21 4.08 30.98
C LEU A 192 2.11 3.56 29.52
N ARG A 193 0.90 3.18 29.09
CA ARG A 193 0.65 2.83 27.69
C ARG A 193 0.93 4.02 26.76
N ALA A 194 0.44 5.21 27.15
CA ALA A 194 0.72 6.44 26.40
C ALA A 194 2.23 6.73 26.33
N ALA A 195 2.99 6.47 27.39
CA ALA A 195 4.43 6.63 27.38
C ALA A 195 5.12 5.70 26.37
N GLY A 196 4.74 4.42 26.35
CA GLY A 196 5.25 3.45 25.38
C GLY A 196 4.91 3.82 23.95
N LEU A 197 3.67 4.21 23.68
CA LEU A 197 3.22 4.61 22.33
C LEU A 197 3.84 5.94 21.88
N SER A 198 4.03 6.91 22.79
CA SER A 198 4.73 8.17 22.49
C SER A 198 6.20 7.92 22.14
N ALA A 199 6.85 6.97 22.81
CA ALA A 199 8.20 6.55 22.48
C ALA A 199 8.26 5.88 21.10
N ALA A 200 7.28 5.02 20.78
CA ALA A 200 7.19 4.39 19.47
C ALA A 200 7.03 5.43 18.35
N ALA A 201 6.12 6.39 18.51
CA ALA A 201 5.96 7.49 17.57
C ALA A 201 7.26 8.31 17.41
N SER A 202 7.87 8.70 18.52
CA SER A 202 9.10 9.52 18.52
C SER A 202 10.29 8.79 17.87
N LEU A 203 10.42 7.48 18.09
CA LEU A 203 11.48 6.69 17.47
C LEU A 203 11.18 6.33 16.01
N ALA A 204 9.90 6.15 15.65
CA ALA A 204 9.49 5.93 14.26
C ALA A 204 9.65 7.17 13.37
N SER A 205 9.62 8.38 13.95
CA SER A 205 9.97 9.61 13.21
C SER A 205 11.48 9.77 12.98
N ARG A 206 12.31 9.10 13.81
CA ARG A 206 13.77 9.14 13.70
C ARG A 206 14.32 8.02 12.82
N TYR A 207 13.78 6.81 12.97
CA TYR A 207 14.26 5.61 12.31
C TYR A 207 13.33 5.17 11.18
N SER A 208 13.94 4.72 10.12
CA SER A 208 13.28 4.18 8.94
C SER A 208 12.56 2.85 9.18
N SER A 209 11.86 2.36 8.16
CA SER A 209 11.17 1.06 8.16
C SER A 209 12.10 -0.13 8.42
N GLY A 210 13.39 0.01 8.10
CA GLY A 210 14.41 -1.02 8.41
C GLY A 210 14.66 -1.24 9.89
N THR A 211 14.23 -0.33 10.79
CA THR A 211 14.33 -0.50 12.24
C THR A 211 13.01 -1.03 12.79
N ALA A 212 12.99 -2.26 13.30
CA ALA A 212 11.82 -2.83 13.96
C ALA A 212 11.56 -2.14 15.31
N ILE A 213 10.40 -1.52 15.48
CA ILE A 213 9.99 -0.86 16.73
C ILE A 213 8.77 -1.60 17.27
N THR A 214 8.87 -2.13 18.49
CA THR A 214 7.76 -2.86 19.13
C THR A 214 7.46 -2.32 20.52
N VAL A 215 6.17 -2.27 20.86
CA VAL A 215 5.71 -1.94 22.22
C VAL A 215 5.12 -3.19 22.86
N SER A 216 5.51 -3.53 24.08
CA SER A 216 5.02 -4.74 24.76
C SER A 216 4.97 -4.59 26.26
N GLU A 217 4.12 -5.35 26.92
CA GLU A 217 4.18 -5.56 28.37
C GLU A 217 5.40 -6.43 28.75
N GLU A 218 5.90 -6.32 29.98
CA GLU A 218 7.14 -6.96 30.41
C GLU A 218 7.10 -8.48 30.25
N SER A 219 6.01 -9.14 30.60
CA SER A 219 5.84 -10.60 30.48
C SER A 219 5.56 -11.07 29.03
N ALA A 220 5.11 -10.18 28.16
CA ALA A 220 4.80 -10.49 26.76
C ALA A 220 6.08 -10.49 25.92
N THR A 221 6.70 -11.67 25.76
CA THR A 221 7.95 -11.83 24.98
C THR A 221 7.69 -12.26 23.54
N GLU A 222 6.51 -12.74 23.24
CA GLU A 222 6.10 -13.15 21.89
C GLU A 222 5.99 -11.92 20.98
N GLY A 223 6.55 -12.03 19.78
CA GLY A 223 6.56 -10.93 18.81
C GLY A 223 7.59 -9.82 19.06
N ARG A 224 8.42 -9.91 20.12
CA ARG A 224 9.57 -9.03 20.24
C ARG A 224 10.63 -9.40 19.20
N PRO A 225 11.27 -8.41 18.56
CA PRO A 225 12.36 -8.69 17.65
C PRO A 225 13.51 -9.38 18.42
N ALA A 226 14.19 -10.30 17.76
CA ALA A 226 15.44 -10.84 18.25
C ALA A 226 16.49 -9.72 18.19
N LEU A 227 16.74 -9.05 19.32
CA LEU A 227 17.66 -7.93 19.38
C LEU A 227 19.09 -8.45 19.37
N ASP A 228 19.90 -7.93 18.46
CA ASP A 228 21.34 -8.06 18.49
C ASP A 228 21.88 -7.19 19.64
N ALA A 229 22.79 -7.76 20.44
CA ALA A 229 23.44 -7.04 21.52
C ALA A 229 24.15 -5.74 21.08
N ALA A 230 24.60 -5.68 19.82
CA ALA A 230 25.32 -4.52 19.30
C ALA A 230 24.40 -3.42 18.75
N GLN A 231 23.31 -3.79 18.08
CA GLN A 231 22.45 -2.88 17.33
C GLN A 231 21.00 -2.82 17.86
N GLY A 232 20.64 -3.70 18.78
CA GLY A 232 19.35 -3.67 19.45
C GLY A 232 19.32 -2.65 20.59
N ARG A 233 18.14 -2.13 20.91
CA ARG A 233 17.90 -1.22 22.06
C ARG A 233 16.66 -1.66 22.83
N ILE A 234 16.71 -1.56 24.14
CA ILE A 234 15.56 -1.76 25.02
C ILE A 234 15.26 -0.44 25.71
N VAL A 235 14.01 0.01 25.60
CA VAL A 235 13.50 1.16 26.35
C VAL A 235 12.50 0.64 27.38
N ARG A 236 12.74 0.90 28.67
CA ARG A 236 11.87 0.45 29.73
C ARG A 236 11.24 1.63 30.47
N PHE A 237 9.93 1.60 30.64
CA PHE A 237 9.20 2.57 31.45
C PHE A 237 8.86 1.97 32.82
N ALA A 238 8.99 2.79 33.85
CA ALA A 238 8.60 2.42 35.21
C ALA A 238 7.98 3.63 35.93
N ALA A 239 6.85 3.40 36.60
CA ALA A 239 6.25 4.40 37.48
C ALA A 239 7.18 4.69 38.67
N GLY A 240 7.26 5.95 39.08
CA GLY A 240 8.04 6.41 40.19
C GLY A 240 7.53 7.76 40.69
N ASP A 241 8.24 8.33 41.66
CA ASP A 241 7.94 9.65 42.21
C ASP A 241 8.88 10.72 41.63
N GLY A 242 8.36 11.91 41.38
CA GLY A 242 9.14 13.10 40.98
C GLY A 242 9.47 13.15 39.49
N ASP A 243 10.49 13.93 39.15
CA ASP A 243 10.91 14.18 37.78
C ASP A 243 11.39 12.88 37.13
N VAL A 244 11.17 12.77 35.78
CA VAL A 244 11.63 11.58 35.04
C VAL A 244 13.14 11.50 35.01
N VAL A 245 13.68 10.37 35.42
CA VAL A 245 15.09 10.01 35.37
C VAL A 245 15.28 8.97 34.28
N SER A 246 16.12 9.30 33.29
CA SER A 246 16.57 8.37 32.24
C SER A 246 17.95 7.84 32.60
N ALA A 247 18.15 6.53 32.64
CA ALA A 247 19.40 5.90 33.01
C ALA A 247 19.75 4.73 32.07
N ILE A 248 21.02 4.68 31.65
CA ILE A 248 21.53 3.55 30.83
C ILE A 248 21.85 2.36 31.75
N GLY A 249 21.45 1.18 31.27
CA GLY A 249 21.69 -0.13 31.81
C GLY A 249 22.06 -1.13 30.73
N ASP A 250 22.04 -2.39 31.11
CA ASP A 250 22.26 -3.54 30.22
C ASP A 250 21.29 -4.67 30.59
N ALA A 251 20.62 -5.20 29.59
CA ALA A 251 19.70 -6.32 29.75
C ALA A 251 20.22 -7.54 28.97
N GLY A 252 21.14 -8.28 29.56
CA GLY A 252 21.70 -9.52 28.99
C GLY A 252 22.61 -9.28 27.77
N GLY A 253 23.30 -8.14 27.74
CA GLY A 253 24.20 -7.73 26.67
C GLY A 253 23.58 -6.73 25.69
N VAL A 254 22.26 -6.51 25.76
CA VAL A 254 21.57 -5.48 24.95
C VAL A 254 21.50 -4.18 25.77
N PRO A 255 21.92 -3.03 25.22
CA PRO A 255 21.79 -1.75 25.91
C PRO A 255 20.33 -1.45 26.28
N GLU A 256 20.09 -1.06 27.54
CA GLU A 256 18.77 -0.72 28.06
C GLU A 256 18.76 0.75 28.55
N LEU A 257 17.72 1.49 28.18
CA LEU A 257 17.42 2.82 28.73
C LEU A 257 16.17 2.68 29.61
N THR A 258 16.32 2.93 30.91
CA THR A 258 15.19 2.93 31.84
C THR A 258 14.74 4.37 32.11
N LEU A 259 13.44 4.65 31.93
CA LEU A 259 12.81 5.93 32.28
C LEU A 259 11.91 5.69 33.49
N THR A 260 12.21 6.38 34.60
CA THR A 260 11.46 6.25 35.84
C THR A 260 11.03 7.62 36.34
N GLY A 261 9.74 7.80 36.66
CA GLY A 261 9.22 9.09 37.15
C GLY A 261 7.70 9.08 37.33
N ALA A 262 7.12 10.24 37.57
CA ALA A 262 5.67 10.39 37.66
C ALA A 262 5.00 9.97 36.35
N GLU A 263 3.98 9.12 36.43
CA GLU A 263 3.29 8.55 35.25
C GLU A 263 2.81 9.62 34.27
N ALA A 264 2.32 10.76 34.77
CA ALA A 264 1.85 11.87 33.96
C ALA A 264 2.95 12.51 33.07
N ASP A 265 4.22 12.36 33.44
CA ASP A 265 5.35 12.97 32.75
C ASP A 265 6.08 11.96 31.81
N LEU A 266 5.83 10.65 31.95
CA LEU A 266 6.50 9.62 31.18
C LEU A 266 6.16 9.66 29.69
N ALA A 267 4.95 10.07 29.30
CA ALA A 267 4.60 10.25 27.89
C ALA A 267 5.42 11.34 27.21
N ALA A 268 5.65 12.47 27.89
CA ALA A 268 6.50 13.54 27.40
C ALA A 268 7.98 13.13 27.33
N ALA A 269 8.42 12.25 28.25
CA ALA A 269 9.76 11.68 28.23
C ALA A 269 9.93 10.70 27.04
N GLY A 270 8.91 9.86 26.77
CA GLY A 270 8.86 8.99 25.60
C GLY A 270 8.94 9.77 24.29
N ALA A 271 8.17 10.85 24.17
CA ALA A 271 8.18 11.73 23.01
C ALA A 271 9.53 12.43 22.78
N ALA A 272 10.35 12.58 23.82
CA ALA A 272 11.67 13.19 23.70
C ALA A 272 12.76 12.29 23.11
N LEU A 273 12.54 10.95 23.07
CA LEU A 273 13.60 9.98 22.73
C LEU A 273 14.12 10.10 21.29
N GLY A 274 13.26 10.43 20.34
CA GLY A 274 13.64 10.65 18.93
C GLY A 274 14.12 12.07 18.64
N SER A 275 14.06 12.99 19.63
CA SER A 275 14.40 14.39 19.43
C SER A 275 15.91 14.63 19.43
N GLU A 276 16.35 15.69 18.75
CA GLU A 276 17.74 16.16 18.78
C GLU A 276 18.20 16.49 20.20
N TYR A 277 17.28 16.91 21.08
CA TYR A 277 17.62 17.26 22.48
C TYR A 277 18.06 16.03 23.30
N ALA A 278 17.57 14.85 22.98
CA ALA A 278 18.03 13.61 23.62
C ALA A 278 19.52 13.40 23.40
N GLY A 279 20.06 13.71 22.20
CA GLY A 279 21.47 13.64 21.85
C GLY A 279 22.38 14.58 22.67
N LEU A 280 21.83 15.61 23.32
CA LEU A 280 22.60 16.53 24.18
C LEU A 280 22.88 15.99 25.59
N ALA A 281 22.27 14.86 25.97
CA ALA A 281 22.42 14.27 27.30
C ALA A 281 23.78 13.56 27.44
N SER A 282 24.78 14.26 27.93
CA SER A 282 26.20 13.83 27.98
C SER A 282 26.60 12.99 29.21
N SER A 283 25.61 12.33 29.87
CA SER A 283 25.88 11.46 31.02
C SER A 283 25.07 10.17 30.97
N ALA A 284 25.51 9.14 31.70
CA ALA A 284 24.79 7.86 31.78
C ALA A 284 23.42 7.96 32.46
N THR A 285 23.17 9.06 33.16
CA THR A 285 21.89 9.37 33.81
C THR A 285 21.54 10.84 33.57
N THR A 286 20.29 11.08 33.17
CA THR A 286 19.78 12.45 32.95
C THR A 286 18.42 12.59 33.62
N THR A 287 18.07 13.83 34.04
CA THR A 287 16.80 14.12 34.69
C THR A 287 16.06 15.18 33.91
N GLY A 288 14.73 15.04 33.76
CA GLY A 288 13.85 16.03 33.15
C GLY A 288 13.90 16.01 31.61
N LEU A 289 14.37 14.94 30.97
CA LEU A 289 14.20 14.74 29.53
C LEU A 289 12.70 14.63 29.23
N ALA A 290 12.16 15.63 28.56
CA ALA A 290 10.74 15.66 28.18
C ALA A 290 10.54 16.59 26.98
N GLN A 291 9.64 16.22 26.09
CA GLN A 291 9.23 17.02 24.96
C GLN A 291 7.70 17.03 24.87
N LYS A 292 7.15 18.23 24.80
CA LYS A 292 5.75 18.38 24.45
C LYS A 292 5.67 18.42 22.91
N VAL A 293 5.05 17.43 22.34
CA VAL A 293 4.71 17.45 20.91
C VAL A 293 3.62 18.49 20.68
N VAL A 294 3.86 19.43 19.77
CA VAL A 294 2.88 20.43 19.35
C VAL A 294 2.68 20.22 17.85
N PRO A 295 1.49 19.78 17.42
CA PRO A 295 1.21 19.60 16.00
C PRO A 295 1.45 20.87 15.20
N SER A 296 1.98 20.74 13.99
CA SER A 296 2.15 21.85 13.06
C SER A 296 0.79 22.49 12.76
N SER A 297 0.77 23.80 12.61
CA SER A 297 -0.41 24.53 12.13
C SER A 297 -0.12 25.32 10.86
N SER A 298 1.10 25.22 10.33
CA SER A 298 1.49 25.90 9.10
C SER A 298 0.73 25.32 7.91
N LEU A 299 0.37 26.19 6.99
CA LEU A 299 -0.17 25.81 5.68
C LEU A 299 0.81 26.16 4.56
N ASP A 300 1.89 26.87 4.90
CA ASP A 300 2.93 27.29 3.97
C ASP A 300 4.25 26.64 4.40
N HIS A 301 4.84 25.89 3.50
CA HIS A 301 6.13 25.24 3.67
C HIS A 301 7.01 25.54 2.48
N THR A 302 8.33 25.61 2.70
CA THR A 302 9.31 25.65 1.62
C THR A 302 9.68 24.22 1.19
N LEU A 303 10.27 24.04 0.00
CA LEU A 303 10.83 22.73 -0.36
C LEU A 303 12.00 22.34 0.56
N ALA A 304 12.68 23.32 1.16
CA ALA A 304 13.72 23.06 2.15
C ALA A 304 13.18 22.43 3.43
N ASP A 305 11.93 22.76 3.84
CA ASP A 305 11.28 22.13 4.99
C ASP A 305 11.00 20.63 4.74
N PHE A 306 10.90 20.23 3.48
CA PHE A 306 10.80 18.81 3.04
C PHE A 306 12.19 18.23 2.68
N GLY A 307 13.27 18.78 3.18
CA GLY A 307 14.64 18.30 3.01
C GLY A 307 15.27 18.61 1.64
N THR A 308 14.61 19.40 0.79
CA THR A 308 15.13 19.75 -0.54
C THR A 308 15.64 21.21 -0.55
N GLU A 309 16.85 21.42 -0.10
CA GLU A 309 17.52 22.72 -0.11
C GLU A 309 17.66 23.29 -1.54
N ARG A 310 17.93 22.41 -2.49
CA ARG A 310 18.16 22.77 -3.89
C ARG A 310 17.91 21.59 -4.81
N ILE A 311 17.20 21.81 -5.90
CA ILE A 311 17.18 20.89 -7.03
C ILE A 311 18.22 21.34 -8.04
N ALA A 312 19.14 20.46 -8.42
CA ALA A 312 20.15 20.73 -9.43
C ALA A 312 20.07 19.66 -10.53
N LEU A 313 19.64 20.05 -11.70
CA LEU A 313 19.52 19.17 -12.88
C LEU A 313 20.47 19.64 -13.96
N GLY A 314 21.15 18.69 -14.57
CA GLY A 314 22.00 18.95 -15.75
C GLY A 314 21.68 17.92 -16.82
N SER A 315 21.34 18.34 -18.03
CA SER A 315 20.94 17.38 -19.05
C SER A 315 21.35 17.81 -20.48
N THR A 316 21.75 16.82 -21.26
CA THR A 316 21.76 16.83 -22.71
C THR A 316 20.66 15.93 -23.30
N GLY A 317 19.81 15.37 -22.46
CA GLY A 317 18.67 14.50 -22.72
C GLY A 317 17.57 14.77 -21.71
N ALA A 318 17.39 13.91 -20.70
CA ALA A 318 16.47 14.10 -19.59
C ALA A 318 17.18 13.90 -18.25
N SER A 319 16.79 14.68 -17.24
CA SER A 319 17.25 14.55 -15.86
C SER A 319 16.09 14.88 -14.92
N THR A 320 15.88 14.06 -13.90
CA THR A 320 14.75 14.19 -12.98
C THR A 320 15.24 14.24 -11.53
N SER A 321 14.60 15.05 -10.69
CA SER A 321 14.75 15.08 -9.24
C SER A 321 13.40 14.85 -8.58
N TYR A 322 13.40 14.21 -7.42
CA TYR A 322 12.22 13.90 -6.63
C TYR A 322 12.31 14.53 -5.24
N THR A 323 11.17 15.02 -4.76
CA THR A 323 10.98 15.51 -3.40
C THR A 323 9.70 14.89 -2.85
N THR A 324 9.77 14.28 -1.66
CA THR A 324 8.58 13.75 -0.98
C THR A 324 7.92 14.85 -0.16
N ILE A 325 6.62 15.01 -0.29
CA ILE A 325 5.80 16.00 0.43
C ILE A 325 4.71 15.26 1.18
N THR A 326 4.81 15.22 2.50
CA THR A 326 3.81 14.60 3.37
C THR A 326 2.69 15.59 3.67
N GLN A 327 1.45 15.14 3.55
CA GLN A 327 0.28 16.00 3.79
C GLN A 327 0.13 16.38 5.27
N SER A 328 0.62 15.54 6.17
CA SER A 328 0.62 15.77 7.62
C SER A 328 1.45 17.00 8.04
N ALA A 329 2.48 17.37 7.29
CA ALA A 329 3.27 18.59 7.55
C ALA A 329 2.40 19.86 7.63
N PHE A 330 1.26 19.88 6.95
CA PHE A 330 0.29 20.97 7.05
C PHE A 330 -0.51 20.95 8.37
N GLY A 331 -0.27 19.98 9.27
CA GLY A 331 -0.93 19.89 10.58
C GLY A 331 -2.41 19.52 10.50
N GLY A 332 -2.83 18.84 9.44
CA GLY A 332 -4.18 18.34 9.24
C GLY A 332 -4.58 18.31 7.77
N PRO A 333 -5.78 17.82 7.46
CA PRO A 333 -6.19 17.59 6.08
C PRO A 333 -6.29 18.89 5.28
N VAL A 334 -5.83 18.82 4.04
CA VAL A 334 -5.92 19.91 3.06
C VAL A 334 -6.79 19.50 1.88
N SER A 335 -7.59 20.43 1.39
CA SER A 335 -8.49 20.23 0.24
C SER A 335 -7.85 20.59 -1.10
N SER A 336 -6.78 21.38 -1.08
CA SER A 336 -5.98 21.74 -2.25
C SER A 336 -4.57 22.11 -1.86
N VAL A 337 -3.65 21.94 -2.80
CA VAL A 337 -2.25 22.32 -2.68
C VAL A 337 -1.86 23.12 -3.92
N GLU A 338 -1.01 24.14 -3.74
CA GLU A 338 -0.35 24.90 -4.79
C GLU A 338 1.15 24.84 -4.58
N VAL A 339 1.90 24.63 -5.65
CA VAL A 339 3.37 24.58 -5.63
C VAL A 339 3.89 25.79 -6.39
N ASP A 340 4.69 26.64 -5.72
CA ASP A 340 5.41 27.74 -6.32
C ASP A 340 6.89 27.37 -6.45
N LEU A 341 7.38 27.24 -7.67
CA LEU A 341 8.78 26.96 -7.95
C LEU A 341 9.50 28.22 -8.44
N VAL A 342 10.61 28.53 -7.79
CA VAL A 342 11.52 29.61 -8.18
C VAL A 342 12.90 29.03 -8.47
N GLY A 343 13.47 29.41 -9.61
CA GLY A 343 14.73 28.84 -10.00
C GLY A 343 15.42 29.60 -11.12
N THR A 344 16.54 29.03 -11.59
CA THR A 344 17.32 29.59 -12.69
C THR A 344 17.81 28.47 -13.61
N HIS A 345 18.12 28.82 -14.87
CA HIS A 345 18.74 27.87 -15.80
C HIS A 345 19.82 28.54 -16.64
N SER A 346 20.69 27.74 -17.22
CA SER A 346 21.62 28.22 -18.23
C SER A 346 20.86 28.67 -19.49
N ALA A 347 21.30 29.74 -20.15
CA ALA A 347 20.69 30.16 -21.41
C ALA A 347 20.72 29.03 -22.45
N VAL A 348 19.57 28.77 -23.08
CA VAL A 348 19.43 27.67 -24.04
C VAL A 348 20.00 28.09 -25.38
N PRO A 349 21.00 27.38 -25.91
CA PRO A 349 21.60 27.67 -27.23
C PRO A 349 20.60 27.51 -28.40
N GLU A 350 20.83 28.21 -29.51
CA GLU A 350 20.07 27.98 -30.75
C GLU A 350 20.13 26.53 -31.18
N GLY A 351 18.99 25.97 -31.61
CA GLY A 351 18.88 24.59 -32.09
C GLY A 351 18.74 23.57 -30.94
N ILE A 352 18.52 24.02 -29.70
CA ILE A 352 18.13 23.16 -28.59
C ILE A 352 16.75 23.60 -28.12
N THR A 353 15.86 22.64 -27.92
CA THR A 353 14.61 22.84 -27.21
C THR A 353 14.75 22.23 -25.78
N ALA A 354 14.68 23.06 -24.79
CA ALA A 354 14.72 22.65 -23.39
C ALA A 354 13.38 22.92 -22.69
N THR A 355 12.90 21.96 -21.93
CA THR A 355 11.65 22.06 -21.17
C THR A 355 11.87 21.59 -19.74
N ALA A 356 11.27 22.30 -18.79
CA ALA A 356 11.11 21.83 -17.42
C ALA A 356 9.67 21.40 -17.21
N ASN A 357 9.49 20.13 -16.86
CA ASN A 357 8.19 19.53 -16.57
C ASN A 357 8.09 19.21 -15.08
N VAL A 358 6.96 19.52 -14.49
CA VAL A 358 6.71 19.29 -13.06
C VAL A 358 5.55 18.32 -12.92
N TYR A 359 5.77 17.27 -12.14
CA TYR A 359 4.77 16.24 -11.88
C TYR A 359 4.49 16.14 -10.40
N TRP A 360 3.27 15.79 -10.08
CA TRP A 360 2.79 15.46 -8.74
C TRP A 360 2.18 14.05 -8.79
N ASN A 361 2.76 13.11 -8.05
CA ASN A 361 2.36 11.69 -8.11
C ASN A 361 2.27 11.19 -9.57
N ASP A 362 3.32 11.47 -10.38
CA ASP A 362 3.41 11.15 -11.81
C ASP A 362 2.38 11.86 -12.73
N PHE A 363 1.53 12.71 -12.17
CA PHE A 363 0.61 13.53 -12.94
C PHE A 363 1.26 14.88 -13.29
N LEU A 364 1.34 15.20 -14.58
CA LEU A 364 1.91 16.48 -15.05
C LEU A 364 1.05 17.66 -14.57
N ILE A 365 1.59 18.48 -13.65
CA ILE A 365 0.93 19.70 -13.14
C ILE A 365 1.39 20.96 -13.83
N GLY A 366 2.54 20.94 -14.51
CA GLY A 366 3.01 22.08 -15.28
C GLY A 366 4.21 21.79 -16.16
N SER A 367 4.40 22.64 -17.15
CA SER A 367 5.52 22.58 -18.09
C SER A 367 5.89 23.97 -18.55
N THR A 368 7.18 24.25 -18.67
CA THR A 368 7.70 25.50 -19.23
C THR A 368 8.82 25.25 -20.22
N VAL A 369 8.85 26.03 -21.28
CA VAL A 369 9.94 26.00 -22.26
C VAL A 369 11.02 26.99 -21.79
N LEU A 370 12.23 26.49 -21.65
CA LEU A 370 13.40 27.28 -21.26
C LEU A 370 13.97 28.01 -22.46
N GLY A 371 14.38 29.25 -22.29
CA GLY A 371 14.85 30.13 -23.39
C GLY A 371 16.13 30.86 -23.08
N GLN A 372 16.19 32.14 -23.46
CA GLN A 372 17.33 33.03 -23.19
C GLN A 372 17.20 33.72 -21.83
N ASP A 373 15.98 33.93 -21.35
CA ASP A 373 15.74 34.36 -19.98
C ASP A 373 16.09 33.21 -19.04
N THR A 374 16.91 33.49 -18.06
CA THR A 374 17.48 32.46 -17.18
C THR A 374 16.68 32.26 -15.89
N ASP A 375 15.73 33.14 -15.59
CA ASP A 375 14.89 33.03 -14.39
C ASP A 375 13.62 32.20 -14.68
N VAL A 376 13.25 31.36 -13.75
CA VAL A 376 12.05 30.52 -13.82
C VAL A 376 11.19 30.77 -12.59
N ALA A 377 9.92 31.04 -12.81
CA ALA A 377 8.90 31.08 -11.78
C ALA A 377 7.64 30.38 -12.29
N MET A 378 7.12 29.40 -11.53
CA MET A 378 5.97 28.60 -11.90
C MET A 378 5.03 28.50 -10.69
N THR A 379 3.76 28.83 -10.87
CA THR A 379 2.69 28.58 -9.87
C THR A 379 1.82 27.46 -10.38
N LEU A 380 1.75 26.36 -9.67
CA LEU A 380 1.25 25.07 -10.12
C LEU A 380 0.16 24.55 -9.16
N PRO A 381 -1.12 24.66 -9.51
CA PRO A 381 -2.18 24.07 -8.72
C PRO A 381 -2.18 22.53 -8.87
N VAL A 382 -2.21 21.83 -7.73
CA VAL A 382 -2.31 20.38 -7.69
C VAL A 382 -3.79 19.96 -7.80
N PRO A 383 -4.16 19.06 -8.74
CA PRO A 383 -5.51 18.55 -8.81
C PRO A 383 -5.90 17.81 -7.53
N THR A 384 -7.09 18.09 -6.98
CA THR A 384 -7.56 17.54 -5.69
C THR A 384 -7.52 16.02 -5.65
N GLY A 385 -7.84 15.33 -6.76
CA GLY A 385 -7.79 13.86 -6.84
C GLY A 385 -6.39 13.25 -6.85
N GLN A 386 -5.33 14.07 -6.83
CA GLN A 386 -3.92 13.64 -6.77
C GLN A 386 -3.31 13.83 -5.38
N LEU A 387 -4.10 14.22 -4.37
CA LEU A 387 -3.62 14.39 -3.00
C LEU A 387 -3.67 13.05 -2.26
N SER A 388 -2.54 12.65 -1.71
CA SER A 388 -2.33 11.46 -0.88
C SER A 388 -1.67 11.84 0.44
N ALA A 389 -1.56 10.90 1.39
CA ALA A 389 -0.83 11.11 2.65
C ALA A 389 0.64 11.47 2.36
N SER A 390 1.29 10.72 1.48
CA SER A 390 2.63 11.00 0.97
C SER A 390 2.55 11.28 -0.52
N ASN A 391 3.17 12.34 -0.99
CA ASN A 391 3.13 12.79 -2.37
C ASN A 391 4.54 12.98 -2.92
N GLY A 392 4.72 12.61 -4.19
CA GLY A 392 5.97 12.83 -4.92
C GLY A 392 5.88 14.05 -5.82
N LEU A 393 6.69 15.07 -5.56
CA LEU A 393 6.95 16.16 -6.48
C LEU A 393 8.19 15.81 -7.31
N SER A 394 8.04 15.68 -8.62
CA SER A 394 9.19 15.49 -9.49
C SER A 394 9.35 16.61 -10.50
N VAL A 395 10.60 17.03 -10.69
CA VAL A 395 10.97 18.03 -11.68
C VAL A 395 11.88 17.38 -12.69
N THR A 396 11.46 17.37 -13.95
CA THR A 396 12.21 16.79 -15.08
C THR A 396 12.66 17.86 -16.04
N LEU A 397 13.97 18.00 -16.21
CA LEU A 397 14.58 18.79 -17.28
C LEU A 397 14.74 17.89 -18.51
N SER A 398 14.20 18.30 -19.66
CA SER A 398 14.41 17.66 -20.95
C SER A 398 15.06 18.66 -21.90
N ALA A 399 16.21 18.31 -22.46
CA ALA A 399 16.92 19.13 -23.44
C ALA A 399 17.19 18.32 -24.73
N VAL A 400 16.51 18.68 -25.80
CA VAL A 400 16.55 17.97 -27.07
C VAL A 400 17.04 18.93 -28.13
N ARG A 401 18.02 18.50 -28.92
CA ARG A 401 18.47 19.29 -30.07
C ARG A 401 17.47 19.18 -31.21
N GLU A 402 17.14 20.32 -31.82
CA GLU A 402 16.43 20.35 -33.09
C GLU A 402 17.38 19.79 -34.15
N SER A 403 17.11 18.61 -34.68
CA SER A 403 17.96 17.95 -35.66
C SER A 403 17.26 17.82 -37.01
N ASP A 404 18.01 18.03 -38.07
CA ASP A 404 17.59 17.70 -39.44
C ASP A 404 17.53 16.18 -39.70
N GLY A 405 17.41 15.37 -38.62
CA GLY A 405 17.42 13.92 -38.66
C GLY A 405 18.78 13.27 -38.40
N ALA A 406 19.81 14.01 -38.04
CA ALA A 406 21.11 13.49 -37.64
C ALA A 406 21.28 13.57 -36.12
N CYS A 407 21.47 12.43 -35.48
CA CYS A 407 21.82 12.34 -34.04
C CYS A 407 23.28 12.80 -33.86
N ILE A 408 23.54 13.63 -32.87
CA ILE A 408 24.87 14.19 -32.61
C ILE A 408 25.46 13.49 -31.39
N GLY A 409 26.74 13.10 -31.53
CA GLY A 409 27.48 12.48 -30.44
C GLY A 409 27.64 13.43 -29.23
N SER A 410 27.66 12.87 -28.05
CA SER A 410 27.72 13.57 -26.77
C SER A 410 28.93 14.46 -26.53
N ALA A 411 29.96 14.39 -27.41
CA ALA A 411 31.20 15.14 -27.25
C ALA A 411 31.06 16.64 -27.52
N ASP A 412 30.00 17.08 -28.23
CA ASP A 412 29.82 18.47 -28.65
C ASP A 412 28.62 19.18 -27.97
N SER A 413 27.95 18.53 -27.00
CA SER A 413 26.81 19.11 -26.35
C SER A 413 27.17 19.67 -24.97
N VAL A 414 26.88 20.95 -24.75
CA VAL A 414 26.94 21.55 -23.42
C VAL A 414 25.61 21.21 -22.69
N PRO A 415 25.67 20.61 -21.52
CA PRO A 415 24.44 20.33 -20.78
C PRO A 415 23.72 21.62 -20.42
N ILE A 416 22.40 21.60 -20.53
CA ILE A 416 21.56 22.65 -19.95
C ILE A 416 21.50 22.38 -18.45
N GLU A 417 21.81 23.38 -17.65
CA GLU A 417 21.70 23.35 -16.20
C GLU A 417 20.40 24.03 -15.76
N PHE A 418 19.69 23.42 -14.82
CA PHE A 418 18.47 23.95 -14.23
C PHE A 418 18.53 23.80 -12.71
N PHE A 419 18.26 24.86 -12.00
CA PHE A 419 18.32 24.92 -10.55
C PHE A 419 17.00 25.44 -9.99
N VAL A 420 16.44 24.75 -8.99
CA VAL A 420 15.32 25.26 -8.18
C VAL A 420 15.87 25.61 -6.82
N ASP A 421 15.54 26.80 -6.31
CA ASP A 421 15.86 27.24 -4.96
C ASP A 421 14.81 26.67 -4.00
N GLY A 422 15.21 25.72 -3.15
CA GLY A 422 14.30 25.07 -2.22
C GLY A 422 13.77 25.99 -1.14
N ALA A 423 14.56 26.95 -0.68
CA ALA A 423 14.15 27.96 0.30
C ALA A 423 13.24 29.05 -0.30
N GLY A 424 13.43 29.35 -1.59
CA GLY A 424 12.60 30.30 -2.34
C GLY A 424 11.35 29.71 -2.97
N SER A 425 11.23 28.39 -3.02
CA SER A 425 10.08 27.67 -3.57
C SER A 425 9.18 27.19 -2.43
N SER A 426 7.86 27.25 -2.63
CA SER A 426 6.90 26.92 -1.57
C SER A 426 5.84 25.91 -2.00
N VAL A 427 5.28 25.26 -1.02
CA VAL A 427 4.11 24.39 -1.13
C VAL A 427 3.07 24.88 -0.15
N THR A 428 1.96 25.39 -0.65
CA THR A 428 0.90 26.02 0.15
C THR A 428 -0.35 25.17 0.12
N GLY A 429 -0.84 24.77 1.30
CA GLY A 429 -2.07 24.01 1.49
C GLY A 429 -3.27 24.89 1.83
N VAL A 430 -4.47 24.46 1.46
CA VAL A 430 -5.72 25.05 1.94
C VAL A 430 -6.44 24.05 2.83
N ARG A 431 -6.69 24.42 4.10
CA ARG A 431 -7.38 23.57 5.07
C ARG A 431 -8.76 23.15 4.53
N GLY A 432 -9.11 21.87 4.69
CA GLY A 432 -10.37 21.33 4.25
C GLY A 432 -10.45 19.84 4.49
N GLU A 433 -11.52 19.20 4.02
CA GLU A 433 -11.62 17.74 4.07
C GLU A 433 -10.60 17.10 3.13
N SER A 434 -9.98 16.01 3.57
CA SER A 434 -9.08 15.23 2.72
C SER A 434 -9.85 14.64 1.55
N ALA A 435 -9.32 14.82 0.35
CA ALA A 435 -9.88 14.21 -0.86
C ALA A 435 -9.56 12.71 -0.97
N ALA A 436 -8.53 12.24 -0.27
CA ALA A 436 -8.13 10.84 -0.28
C ALA A 436 -9.19 9.96 0.40
N PRO A 437 -9.58 8.84 -0.18
CA PRO A 437 -10.52 7.91 0.46
C PRO A 437 -9.79 6.95 1.41
N GLY A 438 -10.53 6.40 2.35
CA GLY A 438 -10.10 5.28 3.18
C GLY A 438 -8.77 5.51 3.91
N PHE A 439 -7.87 4.53 3.83
CA PHE A 439 -6.55 4.59 4.48
C PHE A 439 -5.69 5.77 4.03
N GLY A 440 -5.82 6.22 2.80
CA GLY A 440 -5.09 7.38 2.27
C GLY A 440 -5.39 8.72 2.96
N ARG A 441 -6.42 8.78 3.82
CA ARG A 441 -6.74 9.96 4.65
C ARG A 441 -5.81 10.13 5.83
N PHE A 442 -5.12 9.09 6.25
CA PHE A 442 -4.32 9.04 7.47
C PHE A 442 -2.81 9.02 7.18
N PRO A 443 -1.98 9.60 8.04
CA PRO A 443 -2.27 10.19 9.37
C PRO A 443 -2.82 11.62 9.36
N GLN A 444 -2.75 12.35 8.24
CA GLN A 444 -3.10 13.79 8.16
C GLN A 444 -4.49 14.12 8.69
N ALA A 445 -5.44 13.19 8.60
CA ALA A 445 -6.80 13.38 9.11
C ALA A 445 -6.88 13.55 10.64
N PHE A 446 -5.86 13.10 11.37
CA PHE A 446 -5.77 13.28 12.83
C PHE A 446 -5.32 14.67 13.24
N GLY A 447 -4.71 15.44 12.34
CA GLY A 447 -4.22 16.78 12.64
C GLY A 447 -3.04 16.81 13.61
N GLY A 448 -2.24 15.73 13.66
CA GLY A 448 -1.06 15.61 14.52
C GLY A 448 -1.37 15.19 15.97
N GLU A 449 -2.64 15.08 16.38
CA GLU A 449 -3.06 14.52 17.66
C GLU A 449 -3.65 13.14 17.45
N LEU A 450 -3.08 12.12 18.10
CA LEU A 450 -3.52 10.73 17.98
C LEU A 450 -4.07 10.22 19.31
N ALA A 451 -5.39 10.11 19.41
CA ALA A 451 -6.04 9.41 20.53
C ALA A 451 -6.07 7.90 20.23
N VAL A 452 -5.63 7.09 21.18
CA VAL A 452 -5.69 5.62 21.12
C VAL A 452 -6.61 5.10 22.22
N ALA A 453 -7.57 4.26 21.86
CA ALA A 453 -8.46 3.60 22.78
C ALA A 453 -8.36 2.08 22.63
N PHE A 454 -8.53 1.35 23.75
CA PHE A 454 -8.42 -0.10 23.78
C PHE A 454 -9.80 -0.72 24.04
N GLY A 455 -10.32 -1.46 23.06
CA GLY A 455 -11.55 -2.25 23.17
C GLY A 455 -11.33 -3.60 23.87
N GLY A 456 -12.41 -4.36 24.00
CA GLY A 456 -12.43 -5.61 24.76
C GLY A 456 -12.17 -6.90 23.98
N SER A 457 -11.93 -6.84 22.67
CA SER A 457 -11.81 -8.04 21.82
C SER A 457 -10.38 -8.60 21.70
N ALA A 458 -9.40 -8.01 22.35
CA ALA A 458 -8.03 -8.51 22.43
C ALA A 458 -7.51 -8.49 23.86
N SER A 459 -6.46 -9.30 24.15
CA SER A 459 -5.75 -9.20 25.42
C SER A 459 -5.09 -7.83 25.54
N GLY A 460 -4.90 -7.31 26.77
CA GLY A 460 -4.24 -6.03 26.99
C GLY A 460 -2.85 -5.96 26.34
N ALA A 461 -2.07 -7.05 26.42
CA ALA A 461 -0.74 -7.14 25.86
C ALA A 461 -0.75 -7.17 24.30
N ASP A 462 -1.67 -7.94 23.69
CA ASP A 462 -1.79 -8.01 22.24
C ASP A 462 -2.32 -6.69 21.66
N ALA A 463 -3.30 -6.07 22.35
CA ALA A 463 -3.82 -4.77 21.96
C ALA A 463 -2.73 -3.68 22.01
N LEU A 464 -1.90 -3.67 23.06
CA LEU A 464 -0.81 -2.71 23.20
C LEU A 464 0.22 -2.88 22.09
N ARG A 465 0.60 -4.13 21.75
CA ARG A 465 1.51 -4.39 20.64
C ARG A 465 0.93 -3.91 19.32
N SER A 466 -0.31 -4.29 19.01
CA SER A 466 -0.98 -3.86 17.78
C SER A 466 -1.13 -2.35 17.70
N ALA A 467 -1.36 -1.67 18.84
CA ALA A 467 -1.36 -0.20 18.90
C ALA A 467 0.02 0.38 18.59
N GLY A 468 1.10 -0.22 19.11
CA GLY A 468 2.49 0.15 18.81
C GLY A 468 2.81 0.01 17.32
N ASP A 469 2.41 -1.10 16.71
CA ASP A 469 2.60 -1.37 15.28
C ASP A 469 1.85 -0.33 14.41
N LEU A 470 0.58 -0.04 14.73
CA LEU A 470 -0.21 0.96 14.00
C LEU A 470 0.32 2.39 14.19
N VAL A 471 0.70 2.77 15.43
CA VAL A 471 1.32 4.08 15.69
C VAL A 471 2.62 4.24 14.93
N THR A 472 3.44 3.19 14.87
CA THR A 472 4.69 3.16 14.10
C THR A 472 4.43 3.32 12.60
N ALA A 473 3.47 2.57 12.05
CA ALA A 473 3.08 2.65 10.65
C ALA A 473 2.58 4.05 10.26
N LEU A 474 1.71 4.63 11.09
CA LEU A 474 1.17 5.98 10.87
C LEU A 474 2.26 7.06 10.99
N GLN A 475 3.13 6.96 12.00
CA GLN A 475 4.20 7.93 12.22
C GLN A 475 5.19 7.98 11.07
N ARG A 476 5.51 6.84 10.45
CA ARG A 476 6.46 6.79 9.32
C ARG A 476 5.99 7.55 8.08
N VAL A 477 4.69 7.83 8.00
CA VAL A 477 4.10 8.64 6.91
C VAL A 477 3.91 10.10 7.34
N ASP A 478 4.07 10.39 8.65
CA ASP A 478 3.97 11.74 9.19
C ASP A 478 5.34 12.44 9.21
N ALA A 479 5.38 13.71 8.78
CA ALA A 479 6.61 14.50 8.82
C ALA A 479 6.96 14.91 10.25
N ASP A 480 5.95 15.20 11.07
CA ASP A 480 6.09 15.65 12.44
C ASP A 480 5.74 14.52 13.43
N PRO A 481 6.35 14.49 14.63
CA PRO A 481 5.97 13.52 15.64
C PRO A 481 4.48 13.64 16.03
N LEU A 482 3.75 12.51 16.02
CA LEU A 482 2.37 12.44 16.46
C LEU A 482 2.27 12.64 17.99
N ALA A 483 1.37 13.51 18.43
CA ALA A 483 1.05 13.68 19.84
C ALA A 483 0.12 12.57 20.31
N VAL A 484 0.68 11.45 20.79
CA VAL A 484 -0.08 10.26 21.18
C VAL A 484 -0.66 10.42 22.59
N SER A 485 -1.94 10.09 22.75
CA SER A 485 -2.63 10.00 24.03
C SER A 485 -3.45 8.71 24.11
N VAL A 486 -3.53 8.09 25.29
CA VAL A 486 -4.41 6.95 25.53
C VAL A 486 -5.63 7.44 26.31
N VAL A 487 -6.80 7.00 25.91
CA VAL A 487 -8.10 7.36 26.51
C VAL A 487 -8.93 6.11 26.73
N GLY A 488 -9.76 6.11 27.78
CA GLY A 488 -10.70 5.03 28.00
C GLY A 488 -11.65 4.86 26.80
N VAL A 489 -12.00 3.62 26.45
CA VAL A 489 -12.82 3.35 25.26
C VAL A 489 -14.20 4.02 25.37
N ASP A 490 -14.84 3.97 26.54
CA ASP A 490 -16.14 4.61 26.75
C ASP A 490 -16.05 6.14 26.59
N ASP A 491 -15.00 6.76 27.16
CA ASP A 491 -14.74 8.20 27.00
C ASP A 491 -14.43 8.55 25.53
N PHE A 492 -13.75 7.67 24.80
CA PHE A 492 -13.49 7.86 23.38
C PHE A 492 -14.78 7.78 22.56
N LEU A 493 -15.64 6.79 22.83
CA LEU A 493 -16.90 6.61 22.12
C LEU A 493 -17.86 7.79 22.32
N ASP A 494 -17.87 8.38 23.53
CA ASP A 494 -18.71 9.53 23.89
C ASP A 494 -18.11 10.89 23.49
N SER A 495 -16.89 10.92 22.95
CA SER A 495 -16.19 12.14 22.54
C SER A 495 -16.32 12.47 21.05
N ASP A 496 -15.92 13.71 20.68
CA ASP A 496 -15.78 14.13 19.28
C ASP A 496 -14.35 13.88 18.73
N ARG A 497 -13.51 13.11 19.43
CA ARG A 497 -12.12 12.92 19.06
C ARG A 497 -11.99 11.95 17.88
N SER A 498 -11.10 12.29 16.95
CA SER A 498 -10.55 11.37 15.96
C SER A 498 -9.45 10.50 16.59
N GLY A 499 -9.22 9.31 16.07
CA GLY A 499 -8.16 8.45 16.62
C GLY A 499 -8.24 6.98 16.17
N VAL A 500 -7.49 6.16 16.91
CA VAL A 500 -7.35 4.72 16.65
C VAL A 500 -8.01 3.93 17.78
N VAL A 501 -8.87 2.98 17.43
CA VAL A 501 -9.44 2.00 18.39
C VAL A 501 -8.81 0.64 18.09
N VAL A 502 -8.18 0.02 19.09
CA VAL A 502 -7.50 -1.27 18.96
C VAL A 502 -8.16 -2.30 19.87
N GLY A 503 -8.35 -3.50 19.38
CA GLY A 503 -9.06 -4.53 20.13
C GLY A 503 -10.57 -4.31 20.16
N ALA A 504 -11.14 -3.69 19.13
CA ALA A 504 -12.57 -3.44 19.05
C ALA A 504 -13.35 -4.75 18.84
N GLY A 505 -14.49 -4.84 19.48
CA GLY A 505 -15.48 -5.89 19.28
C GLY A 505 -16.74 -5.36 18.59
N THR A 506 -17.79 -6.16 18.63
CA THR A 506 -19.09 -5.82 18.01
C THR A 506 -19.70 -4.57 18.61
N ASP A 507 -19.56 -4.35 19.94
CA ASP A 507 -20.19 -3.23 20.65
C ASP A 507 -19.57 -1.88 20.21
N GLU A 508 -18.23 -1.79 20.15
CA GLU A 508 -17.52 -0.60 19.67
C GLU A 508 -17.78 -0.38 18.17
N ALA A 509 -17.81 -1.46 17.39
CA ALA A 509 -18.11 -1.38 15.96
C ALA A 509 -19.55 -0.88 15.69
N GLU A 510 -20.52 -1.29 16.50
CA GLU A 510 -21.89 -0.81 16.41
C GLU A 510 -22.01 0.67 16.83
N ALA A 511 -21.36 1.05 17.94
CA ALA A 511 -21.34 2.43 18.43
C ALA A 511 -20.75 3.40 17.40
N LEU A 512 -19.64 3.02 16.77
CA LEU A 512 -18.95 3.82 15.75
C LEU A 512 -19.54 3.66 14.34
N ARG A 513 -20.49 2.76 14.15
CA ARG A 513 -21.11 2.47 12.83
C ARG A 513 -20.09 2.08 11.77
N THR A 514 -19.15 1.21 12.14
CA THR A 514 -18.07 0.80 11.24
C THR A 514 -18.61 0.16 9.94
N PRO A 515 -17.87 0.22 8.84
CA PRO A 515 -18.27 -0.39 7.57
C PRO A 515 -18.61 -1.88 7.69
N LEU A 516 -17.78 -2.66 8.39
CA LEU A 516 -17.95 -4.12 8.50
C LEU A 516 -18.79 -4.57 9.69
N ARG A 517 -19.02 -3.71 10.70
CA ARG A 517 -19.80 -4.00 11.92
C ARG A 517 -19.24 -5.09 12.83
N LEU A 518 -18.13 -5.70 12.54
CA LEU A 518 -17.53 -6.82 13.28
C LEU A 518 -18.58 -7.86 13.72
N ALA A 519 -19.40 -8.30 12.79
CA ALA A 519 -20.47 -9.28 12.98
C ALA A 519 -20.26 -10.47 12.03
N SER A 520 -21.05 -11.53 12.19
CA SER A 520 -20.96 -12.67 11.28
C SER A 520 -21.33 -12.25 9.85
N PHE A 521 -20.47 -12.59 8.90
CA PHE A 521 -20.78 -12.44 7.48
C PHE A 521 -20.35 -13.70 6.71
N THR A 522 -21.04 -14.01 5.61
CA THR A 522 -20.73 -15.16 4.77
C THR A 522 -19.82 -14.83 3.59
N ALA A 523 -19.93 -13.64 3.06
CA ALA A 523 -19.08 -13.13 2.01
C ALA A 523 -19.19 -11.60 1.93
N ILE A 524 -18.07 -10.97 1.58
CA ILE A 524 -18.03 -9.60 1.12
C ILE A 524 -17.91 -9.67 -0.39
N ASP A 525 -18.96 -9.30 -1.11
CA ASP A 525 -18.93 -9.18 -2.56
C ASP A 525 -18.60 -7.72 -2.91
N ALA A 526 -17.34 -7.50 -3.28
CA ALA A 526 -16.94 -6.29 -3.99
C ALA A 526 -17.06 -6.55 -5.50
N SER A 527 -17.22 -5.51 -6.30
CA SER A 527 -17.50 -5.61 -7.75
C SER A 527 -16.49 -6.45 -8.55
N ARG A 528 -15.32 -6.73 -7.99
CA ARG A 528 -14.24 -7.51 -8.60
C ARG A 528 -13.65 -8.61 -7.72
N LEU A 529 -13.99 -8.65 -6.44
CA LEU A 529 -13.45 -9.60 -5.47
C LEU A 529 -14.58 -10.13 -4.59
N SER A 530 -14.68 -11.45 -4.46
CA SER A 530 -15.55 -12.09 -3.48
C SER A 530 -14.66 -12.67 -2.38
N TYR A 531 -14.73 -12.10 -1.18
CA TYR A 531 -14.04 -12.61 0.00
C TYR A 531 -15.04 -13.31 0.89
N GLY A 532 -14.84 -14.62 1.11
CA GLY A 532 -15.71 -15.45 1.92
C GLY A 532 -14.99 -15.94 3.17
N VAL A 533 -15.57 -15.68 4.33
CA VAL A 533 -15.17 -16.31 5.61
C VAL A 533 -16.22 -17.35 5.96
N GLY A 534 -15.78 -18.53 6.41
CA GLY A 534 -16.72 -19.54 6.92
C GLY A 534 -17.56 -18.93 8.05
N THR A 535 -18.86 -19.21 8.10
CA THR A 535 -19.83 -18.63 9.05
C THR A 535 -19.45 -18.78 10.53
N GLU A 536 -18.46 -19.60 10.84
CA GLU A 536 -17.98 -19.87 12.21
C GLU A 536 -16.48 -19.55 12.38
N ALA A 537 -15.78 -19.14 11.30
CA ALA A 537 -14.36 -18.83 11.39
C ALA A 537 -14.14 -17.43 11.98
N PRO A 538 -13.18 -17.27 12.90
CA PRO A 538 -12.81 -15.95 13.41
C PRO A 538 -12.17 -15.13 12.30
N TYR A 539 -12.30 -13.82 12.39
CA TYR A 539 -11.61 -12.88 11.50
C TYR A 539 -11.23 -11.60 12.26
N ALA A 540 -10.30 -10.85 11.69
CA ALA A 540 -9.98 -9.50 12.11
C ALA A 540 -10.10 -8.53 10.94
N ALA A 541 -10.33 -7.26 11.25
CA ALA A 541 -10.40 -6.19 10.27
C ALA A 541 -9.76 -4.91 10.81
N LEU A 542 -9.00 -4.24 9.92
CA LEU A 542 -8.58 -2.86 10.09
C LEU A 542 -9.48 -2.02 9.17
N GLU A 543 -10.17 -1.04 9.75
CA GLU A 543 -11.16 -0.22 9.08
C GLU A 543 -10.81 1.27 9.20
N ALA A 544 -10.86 2.01 8.10
CA ALA A 544 -10.62 3.45 8.04
C ALA A 544 -11.86 4.18 7.53
N PHE A 545 -12.49 5.02 8.35
CA PHE A 545 -13.78 5.62 8.01
C PHE A 545 -14.01 6.94 8.76
N THR A 546 -15.01 7.68 8.29
CA THR A 546 -15.51 8.90 8.94
C THR A 546 -16.88 8.63 9.55
N THR A 547 -17.09 8.99 10.80
CA THR A 547 -18.37 8.91 11.48
C THR A 547 -18.63 10.17 12.31
N ASP A 548 -19.78 10.80 12.11
CA ASP A 548 -20.20 12.03 12.81
C ASP A 548 -19.13 13.16 12.79
N GLY A 549 -18.35 13.26 11.68
CA GLY A 549 -17.26 14.24 11.51
C GLY A 549 -15.94 13.85 12.18
N ARG A 550 -15.84 12.65 12.73
CA ARG A 550 -14.62 12.08 13.32
C ARG A 550 -13.93 11.16 12.30
N GLU A 551 -12.63 11.22 12.27
CA GLU A 551 -11.80 10.34 11.46
C GLU A 551 -11.29 9.18 12.33
N ILE A 552 -11.67 7.97 11.98
CA ILE A 552 -11.44 6.78 12.81
C ILE A 552 -10.67 5.72 12.03
N VAL A 553 -9.66 5.15 12.68
CA VAL A 553 -9.06 3.88 12.32
C VAL A 553 -9.42 2.88 13.40
N LEU A 554 -10.00 1.75 13.04
CA LEU A 554 -10.44 0.73 13.98
C LEU A 554 -9.83 -0.62 13.60
N LEU A 555 -9.09 -1.22 14.53
CA LEU A 555 -8.64 -2.60 14.47
C LEU A 555 -9.47 -3.43 15.42
N GLY A 556 -10.20 -4.38 14.88
CA GLY A 556 -11.08 -5.21 15.66
C GLY A 556 -11.18 -6.64 15.16
N GLY A 557 -11.89 -7.48 15.89
CA GLY A 557 -12.06 -8.87 15.54
C GLY A 557 -13.40 -9.43 15.96
N TRP A 558 -13.76 -10.54 15.33
CA TRP A 558 -14.97 -11.29 15.60
C TRP A 558 -14.71 -12.79 15.65
N SER A 559 -15.40 -13.48 16.54
CA SER A 559 -15.49 -14.94 16.57
C SER A 559 -16.92 -15.38 16.90
N ALA A 560 -17.35 -16.54 16.39
CA ALA A 560 -18.72 -17.04 16.53
C ALA A 560 -19.11 -17.36 17.98
N ASP A 561 -18.15 -17.75 18.81
CA ASP A 561 -18.30 -18.11 20.21
C ASP A 561 -17.96 -16.96 21.17
N GLY A 562 -17.60 -15.79 20.64
CA GLY A 562 -17.20 -14.62 21.41
C GLY A 562 -15.82 -14.78 22.07
N ASP A 563 -15.00 -15.75 21.62
CA ASP A 563 -13.64 -15.91 22.12
C ASP A 563 -12.74 -14.81 21.55
N ALA A 564 -12.40 -13.84 22.38
CA ALA A 564 -11.52 -12.73 22.02
C ALA A 564 -10.13 -13.22 21.58
N THR A 565 -9.63 -14.32 22.14
CA THR A 565 -8.31 -14.87 21.79
C THR A 565 -8.26 -15.40 20.37
N ALA A 566 -9.38 -15.89 19.84
CA ALA A 566 -9.44 -16.42 18.47
C ALA A 566 -9.19 -15.34 17.40
N SER A 567 -9.50 -14.09 17.69
CA SER A 567 -9.29 -12.95 16.77
C SER A 567 -8.08 -12.10 17.10
N SER A 568 -7.52 -12.16 18.35
CA SER A 568 -6.42 -11.29 18.76
C SER A 568 -5.13 -11.53 17.95
N GLY A 569 -4.81 -12.80 17.66
CA GLY A 569 -3.69 -13.14 16.80
C GLY A 569 -3.83 -12.61 15.37
N LEU A 570 -5.06 -12.59 14.83
CA LEU A 570 -5.36 -12.02 13.51
C LEU A 570 -5.24 -10.49 13.51
N GLN A 571 -5.69 -9.83 14.57
CA GLN A 571 -5.52 -8.38 14.76
C GLN A 571 -4.04 -8.01 14.79
N SER A 572 -3.23 -8.74 15.57
CA SER A 572 -1.78 -8.52 15.63
C SER A 572 -1.10 -8.78 14.29
N SER A 573 -1.57 -9.77 13.52
CA SER A 573 -1.06 -10.04 12.18
C SER A 573 -1.32 -8.88 11.21
N ILE A 574 -2.54 -8.29 11.23
CA ILE A 574 -2.86 -7.13 10.38
C ILE A 574 -2.02 -5.91 10.79
N ALA A 575 -1.92 -5.62 12.09
CA ALA A 575 -1.13 -4.50 12.58
C ALA A 575 0.35 -4.63 12.24
N GLY A 576 0.94 -5.83 12.46
CA GLY A 576 2.30 -6.14 12.09
C GLY A 576 2.55 -6.01 10.59
N TRP A 577 1.64 -6.54 9.76
CA TRP A 577 1.70 -6.37 8.31
C TRP A 577 1.71 -4.89 7.89
N ALA A 578 0.83 -4.07 8.49
CA ALA A 578 0.80 -2.63 8.21
C ALA A 578 2.08 -1.90 8.66
N ALA A 579 2.74 -2.37 9.73
CA ALA A 579 4.02 -1.81 10.19
C ALA A 579 5.21 -2.23 9.31
N GLU A 580 5.18 -3.46 8.76
CA GLU A 580 6.21 -4.02 7.88
C GLU A 580 6.12 -3.48 6.45
N GLU A 581 4.93 -3.55 5.83
CA GLU A 581 4.70 -3.10 4.45
C GLU A 581 4.54 -1.58 4.32
N GLY A 582 4.35 -0.89 5.44
CA GLY A 582 4.09 0.55 5.51
C GLY A 582 2.63 0.92 5.30
N TRP A 583 2.21 2.02 5.95
CA TRP A 583 0.84 2.52 5.86
C TRP A 583 0.37 2.84 4.43
N THR A 584 1.29 3.27 3.57
CA THR A 584 1.02 3.61 2.16
C THR A 584 0.69 2.42 1.28
N SER A 585 1.00 1.20 1.72
CA SER A 585 0.63 -0.04 1.03
C SER A 585 -0.85 -0.41 1.21
N LEU A 586 -1.51 0.20 2.22
CA LEU A 586 -2.93 0.03 2.45
C LEU A 586 -3.75 0.76 1.38
N SER A 587 -4.61 0.04 0.68
CA SER A 587 -5.55 0.59 -0.31
C SER A 587 -7.00 0.32 0.12
N GLY A 588 -7.93 1.16 -0.35
CA GLY A 588 -9.33 1.08 0.09
C GLY A 588 -9.51 1.61 1.50
N ASN A 589 -10.48 1.07 2.24
CA ASN A 589 -10.78 1.47 3.60
C ASN A 589 -11.00 0.30 4.56
N LEU A 590 -10.70 -0.91 4.10
CA LEU A 590 -10.89 -2.15 4.84
C LEU A 590 -9.79 -3.14 4.50
N ALA A 591 -9.09 -3.64 5.52
CA ALA A 591 -8.15 -4.75 5.41
C ALA A 591 -8.65 -5.90 6.30
N VAL A 592 -8.93 -7.06 5.71
CA VAL A 592 -9.55 -8.20 6.41
C VAL A 592 -8.64 -9.42 6.34
N SER A 593 -8.47 -10.10 7.46
CA SER A 593 -7.76 -11.37 7.53
C SER A 593 -8.57 -12.41 8.29
N GLY A 594 -8.63 -13.61 7.73
CA GLY A 594 -9.15 -14.83 8.38
C GLY A 594 -8.06 -15.86 8.67
N SER A 595 -6.79 -15.52 8.40
CA SER A 595 -5.63 -16.38 8.65
C SER A 595 -4.43 -15.50 8.96
N ALA A 596 -3.71 -15.83 10.03
CA ALA A 596 -2.48 -15.13 10.43
C ALA A 596 -1.27 -15.41 9.49
N GLU A 597 -1.40 -16.40 8.61
CA GLU A 597 -0.33 -16.82 7.67
C GLU A 597 -0.49 -16.20 6.27
N ALA A 598 -1.55 -15.43 6.04
CA ALA A 598 -1.84 -14.81 4.75
C ALA A 598 -1.97 -13.30 4.89
N ASP A 599 -1.51 -12.58 3.88
CA ASP A 599 -1.67 -11.13 3.81
C ASP A 599 -3.16 -10.75 3.90
N PRO A 600 -3.47 -9.60 4.53
CA PRO A 600 -4.84 -9.13 4.62
C PRO A 600 -5.39 -8.79 3.22
N VAL A 601 -6.68 -9.06 3.02
CA VAL A 601 -7.37 -8.68 1.79
C VAL A 601 -7.80 -7.23 1.89
N LEU A 602 -7.34 -6.39 0.97
CA LEU A 602 -7.65 -4.97 0.91
C LEU A 602 -8.91 -4.73 0.07
N ILE A 603 -9.88 -4.00 0.63
CA ILE A 603 -11.22 -3.81 0.05
C ILE A 603 -11.62 -2.34 0.16
N ASP A 604 -12.33 -1.81 -0.84
CA ASP A 604 -13.05 -0.56 -0.73
C ASP A 604 -14.52 -0.84 -0.36
N SER A 605 -14.94 -0.46 0.86
CA SER A 605 -16.30 -0.71 1.35
C SER A 605 -17.39 0.07 0.61
N ASN A 606 -17.04 1.08 -0.19
CA ASN A 606 -17.99 1.74 -1.08
C ASN A 606 -18.44 0.82 -2.23
N GLU A 607 -17.67 -0.22 -2.50
CA GLU A 607 -18.01 -1.28 -3.46
C GLU A 607 -18.79 -2.44 -2.80
N ILE A 608 -18.84 -2.49 -1.47
CA ILE A 608 -19.62 -3.50 -0.74
C ILE A 608 -21.09 -3.08 -0.84
N THR A 609 -21.84 -3.73 -1.71
CA THR A 609 -23.29 -3.71 -1.64
C THR A 609 -23.66 -4.60 -0.44
N PRO A 610 -24.21 -4.07 0.68
CA PRO A 610 -24.71 -4.92 1.73
C PRO A 610 -25.71 -5.85 1.04
N GLN A 611 -25.44 -7.14 1.04
CA GLN A 611 -26.53 -8.09 0.78
C GLN A 611 -27.44 -7.93 1.99
N ASP A 612 -28.46 -7.06 1.87
CA ASP A 612 -29.65 -7.24 2.69
C ASP A 612 -29.87 -8.73 2.75
N GLU A 613 -29.97 -9.27 3.99
CA GLU A 613 -30.39 -10.65 4.19
C GLU A 613 -31.43 -10.92 3.11
N VAL A 614 -31.08 -11.70 2.10
CA VAL A 614 -32.03 -12.22 1.15
C VAL A 614 -32.89 -13.09 2.02
N LYS A 615 -33.85 -12.49 2.72
CA LYS A 615 -35.06 -13.17 3.12
C LYS A 615 -35.53 -13.71 1.79
N ASP A 616 -35.29 -15.00 1.62
CA ASP A 616 -35.86 -15.76 0.53
C ASP A 616 -37.34 -15.44 0.52
N ASP A 617 -37.68 -14.33 -0.15
CA ASP A 617 -39.05 -13.91 -0.32
C ASP A 617 -39.66 -14.83 -1.38
N TYR A 618 -39.84 -16.10 -0.97
CA TYR A 618 -40.61 -17.07 -1.72
C TYR A 618 -42.02 -16.55 -2.03
N SER A 619 -42.43 -15.42 -1.45
CA SER A 619 -43.69 -14.77 -1.72
C SER A 619 -43.82 -14.30 -3.16
N SER A 620 -42.73 -13.84 -3.79
CA SER A 620 -42.70 -13.44 -5.19
C SER A 620 -42.85 -14.65 -6.16
N TYR A 621 -42.30 -15.79 -5.78
CA TYR A 621 -42.45 -17.04 -6.53
C TYR A 621 -43.82 -17.70 -6.29
N ALA A 622 -44.44 -17.48 -5.12
CA ALA A 622 -45.77 -18.01 -4.81
C ALA A 622 -46.83 -17.55 -5.85
N ILE A 623 -46.74 -16.31 -6.31
CA ILE A 623 -47.64 -15.78 -7.36
C ILE A 623 -47.45 -16.56 -8.68
N TRP A 624 -46.20 -16.80 -9.08
CA TRP A 624 -45.91 -17.56 -10.29
C TRP A 624 -46.31 -19.01 -10.18
N PHE A 625 -46.16 -19.61 -8.98
CA PHE A 625 -46.63 -20.98 -8.70
C PHE A 625 -48.14 -21.09 -8.77
N VAL A 626 -48.89 -20.15 -8.22
CA VAL A 626 -50.37 -20.08 -8.33
C VAL A 626 -50.77 -19.92 -9.78
N ILE A 627 -50.13 -19.03 -10.55
CA ILE A 627 -50.40 -18.84 -11.97
C ILE A 627 -50.16 -20.15 -12.75
N ALA A 628 -49.04 -20.84 -12.49
CA ALA A 628 -48.72 -22.12 -13.12
C ALA A 628 -49.79 -23.20 -12.83
N VAL A 629 -50.22 -23.30 -11.57
CA VAL A 629 -51.29 -24.24 -11.17
C VAL A 629 -52.61 -23.94 -11.83
N VAL A 630 -52.98 -22.65 -11.91
CA VAL A 630 -54.20 -22.19 -12.61
C VAL A 630 -54.14 -22.52 -14.12
N VAL A 631 -52.98 -22.26 -14.76
CA VAL A 631 -52.80 -22.55 -16.19
C VAL A 631 -52.86 -24.05 -16.46
N ILE A 632 -52.22 -24.86 -15.62
CA ILE A 632 -52.28 -26.34 -15.72
C ILE A 632 -53.72 -26.82 -15.51
N GLY A 633 -54.44 -26.28 -14.51
CA GLY A 633 -55.85 -26.61 -14.28
C GLY A 633 -56.73 -26.25 -15.48
N LEU A 634 -56.49 -25.11 -16.10
CA LEU A 634 -57.20 -24.63 -17.27
C LEU A 634 -56.94 -25.50 -18.50
N LEU A 635 -55.71 -25.94 -18.71
CA LEU A 635 -55.30 -26.88 -19.77
C LEU A 635 -55.95 -28.26 -19.59
N ILE A 636 -56.00 -28.75 -18.34
CA ILE A 636 -56.68 -30.03 -18.01
C ILE A 636 -58.19 -29.89 -18.30
N LEU A 637 -58.82 -28.78 -17.91
CA LEU A 637 -60.24 -28.51 -18.15
C LEU A 637 -60.53 -28.40 -19.64
N LEU A 638 -59.69 -27.67 -20.38
CA LEU A 638 -59.83 -27.57 -21.85
C LEU A 638 -59.63 -28.94 -22.53
N GLY A 639 -58.67 -29.73 -22.08
CA GLY A 639 -58.44 -31.11 -22.56
C GLY A 639 -59.65 -31.99 -22.29
N TRP A 640 -60.26 -31.88 -21.10
CA TRP A 640 -61.47 -32.63 -20.72
C TRP A 640 -62.67 -32.21 -21.55
N LEU A 641 -62.90 -30.89 -21.74
CA LEU A 641 -63.94 -30.36 -22.59
C LEU A 641 -63.75 -30.75 -24.07
N ALA A 642 -62.51 -30.74 -24.57
CA ALA A 642 -62.20 -31.19 -25.91
C ALA A 642 -62.49 -32.71 -26.10
N ARG A 643 -62.14 -33.55 -25.10
CA ARG A 643 -62.49 -34.97 -25.08
C ARG A 643 -64.03 -35.15 -25.06
N ARG A 644 -64.72 -34.41 -24.23
CA ARG A 644 -66.18 -34.48 -24.15
C ARG A 644 -66.88 -34.01 -25.44
N ARG A 645 -66.32 -33.03 -26.17
CA ARG A 645 -66.78 -32.63 -27.49
C ARG A 645 -66.46 -33.65 -28.57
N ARG A 646 -65.28 -34.29 -28.49
CA ARG A 646 -64.94 -35.39 -29.44
C ARG A 646 -65.78 -36.63 -29.21
N SER A 647 -66.07 -37.02 -27.97
CA SER A 647 -66.93 -38.16 -27.71
C SER A 647 -68.38 -37.94 -28.23
N ARG A 648 -68.88 -36.69 -28.10
CA ARG A 648 -70.19 -36.32 -28.65
C ARG A 648 -70.19 -36.36 -30.19
N LYS A 649 -69.09 -35.94 -30.83
CA LYS A 649 -68.98 -36.02 -32.31
C LYS A 649 -68.82 -37.47 -32.80
N VAL A 650 -68.08 -38.30 -32.04
CA VAL A 650 -67.92 -39.74 -32.36
C VAL A 650 -69.25 -40.47 -32.19
N ALA A 651 -70.02 -40.20 -31.13
CA ALA A 651 -71.37 -40.76 -30.94
C ALA A 651 -72.32 -40.35 -32.06
N ALA A 652 -72.31 -39.05 -32.46
CA ALA A 652 -73.11 -38.56 -33.58
C ALA A 652 -72.67 -39.17 -34.93
N TYR A 653 -71.37 -39.47 -35.09
CA TYR A 653 -70.86 -40.13 -36.31
C TYR A 653 -71.23 -41.60 -36.36
N VAL A 654 -71.19 -42.32 -35.23
CA VAL A 654 -71.64 -43.71 -35.11
C VAL A 654 -73.14 -43.82 -35.39
N ASP A 655 -73.97 -42.92 -34.78
CA ASP A 655 -75.43 -42.86 -35.06
C ASP A 655 -75.74 -42.49 -36.50
N ALA A 656 -74.88 -41.74 -37.20
CA ALA A 656 -75.07 -41.44 -38.63
C ALA A 656 -74.65 -42.64 -39.51
N GLN A 657 -73.65 -43.43 -39.13
CA GLN A 657 -73.22 -44.57 -39.84
C GLN A 657 -74.19 -45.75 -39.67
N GLU A 658 -74.79 -45.95 -38.50
CA GLU A 658 -75.86 -46.96 -38.30
C GLU A 658 -77.11 -46.61 -39.08
N ARG A 659 -77.45 -45.35 -39.30
CA ARG A 659 -78.57 -44.94 -40.17
C ARG A 659 -78.25 -45.12 -41.66
N ALA A 660 -76.95 -45.02 -42.08
CA ALA A 660 -76.55 -45.25 -43.47
C ALA A 660 -76.38 -46.70 -43.83
N ALA A 661 -76.19 -47.62 -42.83
CA ALA A 661 -76.07 -49.03 -43.06
C ALA A 661 -77.41 -49.83 -43.23
N GLY A 662 -78.54 -49.07 -43.18
CA GLY A 662 -79.92 -49.68 -43.27
C GLY A 662 -80.60 -49.69 -44.63
N GLU A 663 -79.94 -49.39 -45.73
CA GLU A 663 -80.58 -49.42 -47.04
C GLU A 663 -79.70 -50.11 -48.08
N PRO A 664 -80.22 -51.21 -48.72
CA PRO A 664 -79.50 -51.94 -49.74
C PRO A 664 -79.88 -51.48 -51.12
N ALA A 665 -78.93 -51.10 -51.96
CA ALA A 665 -79.14 -51.12 -53.44
C ALA A 665 -77.84 -51.05 -54.20
N ALA A 666 -77.63 -52.02 -54.92
CA ALA A 666 -77.35 -52.21 -56.34
C ALA A 666 -75.97 -51.82 -56.88
N VAL A 667 -75.38 -52.81 -57.34
CA VAL A 667 -74.27 -53.00 -58.21
C VAL A 667 -74.36 -52.22 -59.51
N ASP A 668 -73.24 -51.61 -59.93
CA ASP A 668 -72.66 -51.84 -61.24
C ASP A 668 -71.22 -51.37 -61.39
N PRO A 669 -70.43 -52.04 -62.21
CA PRO A 669 -68.92 -51.83 -62.20
C PRO A 669 -68.54 -51.04 -63.43
N ASP A 670 -67.44 -50.43 -63.35
CA ASP A 670 -66.44 -50.15 -64.40
C ASP A 670 -65.82 -48.79 -64.27
N SER A 671 -64.58 -48.80 -64.02
CA SER A 671 -63.56 -48.12 -64.82
C SER A 671 -62.26 -47.95 -64.08
N ALA A 672 -61.31 -48.52 -64.64
CA ALA A 672 -59.91 -48.42 -64.40
C ALA A 672 -59.35 -47.03 -64.59
N ALA A 673 -58.27 -46.77 -63.94
CA ALA A 673 -57.00 -46.29 -64.50
C ALA A 673 -56.23 -45.34 -63.51
N THR A 674 -55.23 -45.85 -62.92
CA THR A 674 -53.75 -45.55 -62.97
C THR A 674 -53.27 -44.08 -62.92
N PRO A 675 -52.06 -43.86 -62.52
CA PRO A 675 -51.60 -42.90 -61.53
C PRO A 675 -50.72 -41.79 -62.18
N ALA A 676 -50.38 -40.81 -61.41
CA ALA A 676 -49.18 -40.00 -61.65
C ALA A 676 -48.90 -39.03 -60.49
N SER A 677 -47.75 -39.19 -59.82
CA SER A 677 -46.54 -38.39 -59.93
C SER A 677 -46.52 -37.13 -59.10
N ALA A 678 -45.52 -37.14 -58.22
CA ALA A 678 -44.93 -35.99 -57.55
C ALA A 678 -44.42 -34.96 -58.55
N PRO A 679 -44.19 -33.73 -58.13
CA PRO A 679 -42.79 -33.35 -57.94
C PRO A 679 -42.46 -32.47 -56.72
N ALA A 680 -41.18 -32.55 -56.45
CA ALA A 680 -40.36 -31.78 -55.54
C ALA A 680 -40.15 -30.34 -55.99
N ALA A 681 -39.50 -29.63 -55.13
CA ALA A 681 -38.48 -28.64 -55.31
C ALA A 681 -38.73 -27.29 -54.62
N GLU A 682 -37.70 -26.98 -53.89
CA GLU A 682 -36.88 -25.73 -53.89
C GLU A 682 -37.56 -24.48 -53.34
N GLY A 683 -36.98 -23.86 -52.33
CA GLY A 683 -35.66 -23.25 -52.19
C GLY A 683 -35.90 -21.77 -51.99
N ASP A 684 -35.43 -21.21 -50.94
CA ASP A 684 -34.56 -20.04 -51.02
C ASP A 684 -34.43 -19.28 -49.66
N HIS A 685 -33.18 -19.12 -49.28
CA HIS A 685 -32.71 -18.09 -48.36
C HIS A 685 -32.73 -16.72 -49.02
N PRO A 686 -32.74 -15.61 -48.24
CA PRO A 686 -31.50 -14.86 -48.04
C PRO A 686 -31.33 -14.24 -46.62
N ALA A 687 -30.20 -14.39 -46.04
CA ALA A 687 -29.05 -13.54 -45.82
C ALA A 687 -29.25 -12.09 -45.38
N ALA A 688 -28.69 -11.83 -44.20
CA ALA A 688 -27.86 -10.71 -43.78
C ALA A 688 -28.37 -9.26 -43.79
N ARG A 689 -28.14 -8.60 -42.68
CA ARG A 689 -27.20 -7.48 -42.59
C ARG A 689 -27.03 -6.91 -41.18
N HIS A 690 -25.77 -6.73 -40.85
CA HIS A 690 -25.16 -5.85 -39.85
C HIS A 690 -25.82 -4.49 -39.66
N SER A 691 -25.75 -3.97 -38.41
CA SER A 691 -25.16 -2.66 -38.17
C SER A 691 -24.72 -2.51 -36.71
N SER A 692 -23.46 -2.24 -36.55
CA SER A 692 -22.74 -1.63 -35.44
C SER A 692 -23.17 -0.18 -35.22
N THR A 693 -23.00 0.30 -34.01
CA THR A 693 -22.65 1.64 -33.45
C THR A 693 -23.34 1.77 -32.10
N ASP A 694 -22.80 2.19 -31.00
CA ASP A 694 -21.59 2.90 -30.58
C ASP A 694 -21.07 2.32 -29.26
#